data_c1c1d955eb3f3b9b4da86ef29d0a604b
#
_entry.id   c1c1d955eb3f3b9b4da86ef29d0a604b
#
_cell.length_a   1.000
_cell.length_b   1.000
_cell.length_c   1.000
_cell.angle_alpha   90.00
_cell.angle_beta   90.00
_cell.angle_gamma   90.00
#
_symmetry.space_group_name_H-M   'P 1'
#
loop_
_entity.id
_entity.type
_entity.pdbx_description
1 polymer ?
#
loop_
_entity_poly.entity_id
_entity_poly.type
_entity_poly.pdbx_seq_one_letter_code
_entity_poly.pdbx_strand_id
1 'polypeptide(L)'
;MRVASIIINRPAKQLHKPLSYLLPEKFGDVKAGTRVLVPLGGSREEGILIGYEELLEKPTFTLRSIIDILDSDPWFTREMMDTAQKISRYFLCSFGDALRLFTVHKTLKSYDAPKEEWLVVTPEFKIDQLSPKKRKQRELANYLIEVGGAPKSLLRAKGYSYMVIKQVGEEHGIHIEERFKDTKTSFTELLSGEETIPLTEAQQIVYEPIKQMMDLESYNTFLLHGVTGSGKTQIYLKAAARCIGKGKTAIILVPEIILTDQIVRRFVSTFGDEVVVFHSKLTISERNNNWERIRRKDSHIIIGARSAVFAPAEDIGLIVLDEEHDTSYKQEDMIRYNAKNVALWRGMAHDCPVILGSATPAITSYYKALQGQYKLLELPTRIFDQPMPNVQIVDMKEEMIRGNYSVFSDAMTHLIERTLADGNQMIILLNRRGYSTFVMCRDCGETIMCPHCEVAMVYHQAGEELRCHYCEHHEPIPSVCPKCQSKRIKFFGSGTQKVEEELRRHFKGARIARLDQDVTKHKDMGEEILQDFGKHKYDILLGTQMVSKGHDFKDVTAVGILTADSVLNIPVYSASERAFDLLTQTSGRAGRGDKVGSVVIQTYNPLNYAIIKSKAHDYLGFYNEEIVNRKDLGYPPFREMIYMVIRHAKEEMAESISQKIVDDLETNFKSPSIDVNGPYEAGIKKIRDMYRLSIMIRGENLDAVKDYIYNSWIFTQEGLLIDVDPI
;
A
#
# COMPACT_ATOMS: atom_id res chain seq x y z
N MET A 1 5.44 -31.21 32.41
CA MET A 1 4.00 -30.97 32.31
C MET A 1 3.77 -30.15 31.02
N ARG A 2 3.00 -30.70 30.10
CA ARG A 2 2.70 -30.00 28.80
C ARG A 2 1.66 -28.92 29.04
N VAL A 3 1.98 -27.68 28.69
CA VAL A 3 1.09 -26.51 28.79
C VAL A 3 0.92 -25.88 27.43
N ALA A 4 -0.26 -25.32 27.19
CA ALA A 4 -0.57 -24.58 25.97
C ALA A 4 -0.06 -23.15 26.08
N SER A 5 0.72 -22.71 25.09
CA SER A 5 1.22 -21.34 24.96
C SER A 5 0.25 -20.53 24.11
N ILE A 6 -0.39 -19.51 24.68
CA ILE A 6 -1.51 -18.79 24.08
C ILE A 6 -1.23 -17.29 24.02
N ILE A 7 -1.39 -16.69 22.85
CA ILE A 7 -1.44 -15.24 22.66
C ILE A 7 -2.87 -14.75 22.83
N ILE A 8 -3.07 -13.80 23.73
CA ILE A 8 -4.40 -13.21 23.96
C ILE A 8 -4.73 -12.20 22.86
N ASN A 9 -5.93 -12.32 22.31
CA ASN A 9 -6.45 -11.40 21.29
C ASN A 9 -6.96 -10.08 21.89
N ARG A 10 -6.08 -9.37 22.62
CA ARG A 10 -6.39 -8.07 23.20
C ARG A 10 -5.31 -7.05 22.83
N PRO A 11 -5.67 -5.84 22.36
CA PRO A 11 -4.70 -4.81 22.00
C PRO A 11 -4.07 -4.19 23.26
N ALA A 12 -3.14 -4.91 23.88
CA ALA A 12 -2.40 -4.46 25.06
C ALA A 12 -0.93 -4.86 24.91
N LYS A 13 -0.03 -3.87 24.91
CA LYS A 13 1.42 -4.12 24.81
C LYS A 13 1.94 -5.03 25.92
N GLN A 14 1.32 -4.97 27.12
CA GLN A 14 1.67 -5.85 28.23
C GLN A 14 1.36 -7.34 27.98
N LEU A 15 0.47 -7.64 27.01
CA LEU A 15 0.11 -9.01 26.61
C LEU A 15 0.85 -9.46 25.34
N HIS A 16 2.03 -8.88 25.07
CA HIS A 16 2.81 -9.18 23.86
C HIS A 16 3.47 -10.57 23.87
N LYS A 17 3.63 -11.17 25.06
CA LYS A 17 4.18 -12.52 25.23
C LYS A 17 3.08 -13.56 25.42
N PRO A 18 3.30 -14.80 24.96
CA PRO A 18 2.37 -15.88 25.22
C PRO A 18 2.16 -16.14 26.71
N LEU A 19 0.94 -16.53 27.06
CA LEU A 19 0.59 -16.97 28.41
C LEU A 19 0.36 -18.49 28.43
N SER A 20 0.73 -19.15 29.53
CA SER A 20 0.64 -20.60 29.67
C SER A 20 -0.70 -21.02 30.29
N TYR A 21 -1.39 -21.95 29.65
CA TYR A 21 -2.68 -22.51 30.08
C TYR A 21 -2.65 -24.05 30.06
N LEU A 22 -3.50 -24.67 30.88
CA LEU A 22 -3.74 -26.12 30.82
C LEU A 22 -4.71 -26.42 29.68
N LEU A 23 -4.41 -27.46 28.88
CA LEU A 23 -5.37 -28.02 27.91
C LEU A 23 -6.10 -29.19 28.60
N PRO A 24 -7.43 -29.09 28.86
CA PRO A 24 -8.22 -30.19 29.38
C PRO A 24 -8.25 -31.38 28.41
N GLU A 25 -8.12 -32.60 28.94
CA GLU A 25 -8.12 -33.83 28.15
C GLU A 25 -9.35 -33.99 27.24
N LYS A 26 -10.50 -33.46 27.63
CA LYS A 26 -11.73 -33.46 26.83
C LYS A 26 -11.61 -32.86 25.43
N PHE A 27 -10.63 -32.00 25.19
CA PHE A 27 -10.41 -31.34 23.88
C PHE A 27 -9.45 -32.12 22.98
N GLY A 28 -8.79 -33.19 23.48
CA GLY A 28 -7.83 -33.97 22.72
C GLY A 28 -6.60 -33.17 22.30
N ASP A 29 -6.03 -33.46 21.14
CA ASP A 29 -4.87 -32.78 20.61
C ASP A 29 -5.29 -31.62 19.68
N VAL A 30 -5.13 -30.39 20.17
CA VAL A 30 -5.49 -29.17 19.45
C VAL A 30 -4.27 -28.66 18.71
N LYS A 31 -4.41 -28.41 17.42
CA LYS A 31 -3.30 -27.92 16.58
C LYS A 31 -2.99 -26.45 16.87
N ALA A 32 -1.71 -26.06 16.75
CA ALA A 32 -1.32 -24.65 16.78
C ALA A 32 -2.03 -23.86 15.66
N GLY A 33 -2.31 -22.58 15.93
CA GLY A 33 -3.10 -21.73 15.05
C GLY A 33 -4.62 -21.75 15.31
N THR A 34 -5.09 -22.62 16.22
CA THR A 34 -6.51 -22.70 16.62
C THR A 34 -6.85 -21.57 17.60
N ARG A 35 -8.03 -20.96 17.42
CA ARG A 35 -8.57 -19.99 18.38
C ARG A 35 -9.19 -20.71 19.55
N VAL A 36 -8.95 -20.19 20.74
CA VAL A 36 -9.41 -20.75 22.01
C VAL A 36 -10.01 -19.67 22.90
N LEU A 37 -10.91 -20.07 23.78
CA LEU A 37 -11.46 -19.20 24.81
C LEU A 37 -10.72 -19.47 26.13
N VAL A 38 -10.15 -18.42 26.74
CA VAL A 38 -9.36 -18.54 27.97
C VAL A 38 -9.80 -17.53 29.02
N PRO A 39 -9.61 -17.85 30.32
CA PRO A 39 -9.87 -16.91 31.40
C PRO A 39 -8.68 -15.95 31.55
N LEU A 40 -8.94 -14.62 31.55
CA LEU A 40 -7.95 -13.58 31.83
C LEU A 40 -8.50 -12.63 32.89
N GLY A 41 -7.90 -12.62 34.09
CA GLY A 41 -8.46 -11.87 35.21
C GLY A 41 -9.87 -12.35 35.56
N GLY A 42 -10.86 -11.47 35.50
CA GLY A 42 -12.28 -11.79 35.72
C GLY A 42 -13.08 -11.96 34.43
N SER A 43 -12.45 -11.83 33.24
CA SER A 43 -13.09 -11.92 31.93
C SER A 43 -12.75 -13.22 31.20
N ARG A 44 -13.51 -13.51 30.15
CA ARG A 44 -13.21 -14.57 29.18
C ARG A 44 -12.72 -13.88 27.91
N GLU A 45 -11.54 -14.28 27.43
CA GLU A 45 -10.92 -13.66 26.27
C GLU A 45 -10.62 -14.72 25.20
N GLU A 46 -10.67 -14.29 23.94
CA GLU A 46 -10.16 -15.11 22.85
C GLU A 46 -8.64 -15.10 22.86
N GLY A 47 -8.05 -16.24 22.57
CA GLY A 47 -6.62 -16.41 22.39
C GLY A 47 -6.33 -17.30 21.19
N ILE A 48 -5.08 -17.30 20.77
CA ILE A 48 -4.57 -18.12 19.68
C ILE A 48 -3.54 -19.08 20.27
N LEU A 49 -3.74 -20.38 20.07
CA LEU A 49 -2.78 -21.41 20.49
C LEU A 49 -1.56 -21.35 19.56
N ILE A 50 -0.42 -20.97 20.12
CA ILE A 50 0.85 -20.87 19.37
C ILE A 50 1.59 -22.21 19.34
N GLY A 51 1.46 -22.97 20.41
CA GLY A 51 2.13 -24.27 20.56
C GLY A 51 2.05 -24.78 21.97
N TYR A 52 2.90 -25.72 22.27
CA TYR A 52 2.98 -26.34 23.58
C TYR A 52 4.40 -26.24 24.13
N GLU A 53 4.52 -26.03 25.44
CA GLU A 53 5.76 -25.99 26.17
C GLU A 53 5.78 -27.10 27.22
N GLU A 54 6.92 -27.70 27.44
CA GLU A 54 7.13 -28.62 28.57
C GLU A 54 7.73 -27.86 29.75
N LEU A 55 6.92 -27.64 30.78
CA LEU A 55 7.43 -27.11 32.04
C LEU A 55 8.19 -28.20 32.80
N LEU A 56 9.49 -27.99 33.00
CA LEU A 56 10.37 -28.90 33.73
C LEU A 56 10.06 -28.90 35.24
N GLU A 57 9.60 -27.76 35.77
CA GLU A 57 9.23 -27.58 37.17
C GLU A 57 7.77 -27.14 37.28
N LYS A 58 7.11 -27.46 38.41
CA LYS A 58 5.78 -26.94 38.70
C LYS A 58 5.86 -25.44 38.92
N PRO A 59 5.05 -24.64 38.21
CA PRO A 59 5.03 -23.19 38.43
C PRO A 59 4.57 -22.88 39.85
N THR A 60 5.07 -21.78 40.39
CA THR A 60 4.72 -21.29 41.73
C THR A 60 3.30 -20.69 41.79
N PHE A 61 2.65 -20.56 40.62
CA PHE A 61 1.30 -20.04 40.46
C PHE A 61 0.36 -21.09 39.88
N THR A 62 -0.95 -20.94 40.13
CA THR A 62 -1.98 -21.83 39.59
C THR A 62 -2.24 -21.56 38.11
N LEU A 63 -1.92 -22.54 37.26
CA LEU A 63 -2.29 -22.47 35.83
C LEU A 63 -3.79 -22.61 35.67
N ARG A 64 -4.36 -21.72 34.86
CA ARG A 64 -5.78 -21.75 34.47
C ARG A 64 -5.96 -22.65 33.24
N SER A 65 -7.14 -23.25 33.10
CA SER A 65 -7.47 -24.12 31.97
C SER A 65 -8.13 -23.35 30.84
N ILE A 66 -7.92 -23.79 29.59
CA ILE A 66 -8.68 -23.39 28.42
C ILE A 66 -10.17 -23.70 28.68
N ILE A 67 -11.04 -22.75 28.39
CA ILE A 67 -12.49 -22.88 28.61
C ILE A 67 -13.14 -23.63 27.44
N ASP A 68 -12.79 -23.24 26.20
CA ASP A 68 -13.37 -23.80 24.98
C ASP A 68 -12.44 -23.67 23.78
N ILE A 69 -12.72 -24.47 22.75
CA ILE A 69 -12.07 -24.42 21.43
C ILE A 69 -13.06 -23.78 20.45
N LEU A 70 -12.65 -22.71 19.75
CA LEU A 70 -13.53 -21.89 18.92
C LEU A 70 -13.57 -22.36 17.47
N ASP A 71 -12.57 -23.08 17.00
CA ASP A 71 -12.44 -23.51 15.61
C ASP A 71 -12.33 -25.03 15.53
N SER A 72 -12.94 -25.65 14.52
CA SER A 72 -12.76 -27.07 14.17
C SER A 72 -11.39 -27.32 13.54
N ASP A 73 -10.87 -26.35 12.77
CA ASP A 73 -9.57 -26.37 12.10
C ASP A 73 -8.79 -25.10 12.40
N PRO A 74 -7.44 -25.15 12.40
CA PRO A 74 -6.63 -23.96 12.68
C PRO A 74 -6.95 -22.80 11.75
N TRP A 75 -7.17 -21.62 12.34
CA TRP A 75 -7.34 -20.39 11.58
C TRP A 75 -6.03 -19.90 10.95
N PHE A 76 -4.93 -20.03 11.72
CA PHE A 76 -3.60 -19.59 11.31
C PHE A 76 -2.75 -20.79 10.91
N THR A 77 -2.15 -20.72 9.73
CA THR A 77 -1.10 -21.66 9.34
C THR A 77 0.20 -21.37 10.12
N ARG A 78 1.12 -22.31 10.11
CA ARG A 78 2.44 -22.10 10.71
C ARG A 78 3.17 -20.92 10.04
N GLU A 79 3.11 -20.84 8.71
CA GLU A 79 3.71 -19.72 7.95
C GLU A 79 3.16 -18.35 8.41
N MET A 80 1.84 -18.23 8.57
CA MET A 80 1.22 -16.99 9.06
C MET A 80 1.72 -16.62 10.45
N MET A 81 1.85 -17.59 11.35
CA MET A 81 2.36 -17.36 12.71
C MET A 81 3.83 -16.96 12.70
N ASP A 82 4.66 -17.64 11.92
CA ASP A 82 6.10 -17.33 11.79
C ASP A 82 6.30 -15.94 11.16
N THR A 83 5.51 -15.59 10.14
CA THR A 83 5.53 -14.25 9.53
C THR A 83 5.05 -13.19 10.51
N ALA A 84 3.97 -13.43 11.26
CA ALA A 84 3.49 -12.50 12.29
C ALA A 84 4.54 -12.29 13.39
N GLN A 85 5.31 -13.34 13.76
CA GLN A 85 6.39 -13.21 14.73
C GLN A 85 7.54 -12.36 14.18
N LYS A 86 7.92 -12.52 12.90
CA LYS A 86 8.90 -11.65 12.23
C LYS A 86 8.42 -10.19 12.20
N ILE A 87 7.15 -9.96 11.85
CA ILE A 87 6.54 -8.62 11.87
C ILE A 87 6.63 -8.00 13.26
N SER A 88 6.24 -8.77 14.29
CA SER A 88 6.24 -8.32 15.67
C SER A 88 7.62 -7.86 16.14
N ARG A 89 8.65 -8.65 15.88
CA ARG A 89 10.03 -8.34 16.28
C ARG A 89 10.64 -7.22 15.44
N TYR A 90 10.49 -7.28 14.12
CA TYR A 90 11.11 -6.30 13.22
C TYR A 90 10.47 -4.92 13.35
N PHE A 91 9.13 -4.82 13.34
CA PHE A 91 8.40 -3.56 13.41
C PHE A 91 8.01 -3.14 14.84
N LEU A 92 8.48 -3.86 15.84
CA LEU A 92 8.30 -3.56 17.27
C LEU A 92 6.81 -3.36 17.64
N CYS A 93 5.99 -4.35 17.29
CA CYS A 93 4.57 -4.41 17.67
C CYS A 93 4.27 -5.67 18.48
N SER A 94 3.09 -5.75 19.13
CA SER A 94 2.73 -6.97 19.85
C SER A 94 2.48 -8.13 18.88
N PHE A 95 2.80 -9.35 19.30
CA PHE A 95 2.56 -10.54 18.47
C PHE A 95 1.08 -10.74 18.17
N GLY A 96 0.19 -10.47 19.14
CA GLY A 96 -1.25 -10.51 18.92
C GLY A 96 -1.73 -9.48 17.88
N ASP A 97 -1.15 -8.27 17.85
CA ASP A 97 -1.45 -7.27 16.83
C ASP A 97 -0.98 -7.73 15.45
N ALA A 98 0.22 -8.32 15.35
CA ALA A 98 0.74 -8.87 14.10
C ALA A 98 -0.13 -10.02 13.56
N LEU A 99 -0.60 -10.93 14.42
CA LEU A 99 -1.54 -12.00 14.03
C LEU A 99 -2.87 -11.45 13.51
N ARG A 100 -3.36 -10.34 14.08
CA ARG A 100 -4.59 -9.69 13.58
C ARG A 100 -4.49 -9.16 12.15
N LEU A 101 -3.31 -8.93 11.62
CA LEU A 101 -3.14 -8.55 10.21
C LEU A 101 -3.61 -9.67 9.26
N PHE A 102 -3.51 -10.93 9.69
CA PHE A 102 -4.00 -12.10 8.96
C PHE A 102 -5.47 -12.42 9.20
N THR A 103 -6.25 -11.45 9.66
CA THR A 103 -7.69 -11.61 9.89
C THR A 103 -8.48 -10.53 9.17
N VAL A 104 -9.72 -10.87 8.78
CA VAL A 104 -10.61 -9.93 8.10
C VAL A 104 -11.08 -8.81 9.02
N HIS A 105 -11.19 -9.10 10.31
CA HIS A 105 -11.69 -8.18 11.33
C HIS A 105 -10.62 -7.86 12.35
N LYS A 106 -10.69 -6.64 12.88
CA LYS A 106 -9.90 -6.25 14.06
C LYS A 106 -10.25 -7.04 15.32
N THR A 107 -11.39 -7.74 15.31
CA THR A 107 -11.85 -8.66 16.33
C THR A 107 -12.02 -10.02 15.70
N LEU A 108 -11.50 -11.08 16.34
CA LEU A 108 -11.60 -12.48 15.91
C LEU A 108 -13.01 -13.08 16.12
N LYS A 109 -14.08 -12.30 16.03
CA LYS A 109 -15.42 -12.85 16.10
C LYS A 109 -15.60 -13.84 14.95
N SER A 110 -16.08 -15.03 15.25
CA SER A 110 -16.51 -16.01 14.25
C SER A 110 -17.48 -15.33 13.29
N TYR A 111 -17.11 -15.24 12.03
CA TYR A 111 -18.00 -14.84 10.97
C TYR A 111 -18.46 -16.13 10.30
N ASP A 112 -19.68 -16.52 10.57
CA ASP A 112 -20.36 -17.52 9.74
C ASP A 112 -20.70 -16.83 8.42
N ALA A 113 -19.96 -17.18 7.38
CA ALA A 113 -20.25 -16.67 6.05
C ALA A 113 -21.72 -17.01 5.73
N PRO A 114 -22.52 -16.03 5.26
CA PRO A 114 -23.93 -16.28 5.00
C PRO A 114 -24.06 -17.44 4.02
N LYS A 115 -24.75 -18.48 4.47
CA LYS A 115 -25.11 -19.63 3.65
C LYS A 115 -26.43 -19.36 2.96
N GLU A 116 -26.59 -19.88 1.78
CA GLU A 116 -27.86 -19.92 1.07
C GLU A 116 -28.18 -21.34 0.62
N GLU A 117 -29.44 -21.65 0.62
CA GLU A 117 -29.92 -22.95 0.20
C GLU A 117 -30.00 -23.03 -1.33
N TRP A 118 -29.34 -24.03 -1.89
CA TRP A 118 -29.35 -24.37 -3.31
C TRP A 118 -30.25 -25.58 -3.56
N LEU A 119 -31.00 -25.56 -4.65
CA LEU A 119 -31.59 -26.76 -5.22
C LEU A 119 -30.64 -27.35 -6.24
N VAL A 120 -30.16 -28.55 -6.01
CA VAL A 120 -29.20 -29.25 -6.85
C VAL A 120 -29.88 -30.49 -7.43
N VAL A 121 -29.71 -30.67 -8.75
CA VAL A 121 -30.23 -31.81 -9.49
C VAL A 121 -29.19 -32.90 -9.61
N THR A 122 -29.53 -34.13 -9.26
CA THR A 122 -28.67 -35.30 -9.48
C THR A 122 -29.01 -36.00 -10.81
N PRO A 123 -28.09 -36.82 -11.36
CA PRO A 123 -28.35 -37.60 -12.58
C PRO A 123 -29.54 -38.55 -12.48
N GLU A 124 -30.02 -38.82 -11.26
CA GLU A 124 -31.16 -39.70 -11.02
C GLU A 124 -32.51 -39.02 -11.26
N PHE A 125 -32.56 -37.69 -11.28
CA PHE A 125 -33.79 -36.94 -11.51
C PHE A 125 -34.28 -37.07 -12.96
N LYS A 126 -35.53 -37.45 -13.15
CA LYS A 126 -36.16 -37.50 -14.47
C LYS A 126 -37.39 -36.59 -14.49
N ILE A 127 -37.47 -35.73 -15.48
CA ILE A 127 -38.54 -34.73 -15.63
C ILE A 127 -39.93 -35.36 -15.72
N ASP A 128 -40.04 -36.62 -16.14
CA ASP A 128 -41.28 -37.34 -16.28
C ASP A 128 -41.90 -37.77 -14.93
N GLN A 129 -41.15 -37.65 -13.84
CA GLN A 129 -41.66 -37.82 -12.48
C GLN A 129 -42.66 -36.69 -12.13
N LEU A 130 -42.54 -35.53 -12.77
CA LEU A 130 -43.44 -34.41 -12.58
C LEU A 130 -44.65 -34.51 -13.53
N SER A 131 -45.85 -34.45 -12.95
CA SER A 131 -47.09 -34.45 -13.72
C SER A 131 -47.12 -33.36 -14.79
N PRO A 132 -47.56 -33.66 -16.04
CA PRO A 132 -47.68 -32.67 -17.11
C PRO A 132 -48.55 -31.46 -16.77
N LYS A 133 -49.49 -31.61 -15.84
CA LYS A 133 -50.38 -30.52 -15.37
C LYS A 133 -49.64 -29.47 -14.49
N LYS A 134 -48.49 -29.83 -13.94
CA LYS A 134 -47.69 -28.96 -13.04
C LYS A 134 -46.70 -28.08 -13.83
N ARG A 135 -47.21 -27.24 -14.71
CA ARG A 135 -46.40 -26.46 -15.69
C ARG A 135 -45.21 -25.71 -15.05
N LYS A 136 -45.45 -24.91 -13.99
CA LYS A 136 -44.39 -24.11 -13.34
C LYS A 136 -43.32 -24.96 -12.64
N GLN A 137 -43.68 -26.14 -12.11
CA GLN A 137 -42.73 -27.06 -11.50
C GLN A 137 -41.82 -27.70 -12.56
N ARG A 138 -42.40 -28.11 -13.71
CA ARG A 138 -41.61 -28.62 -14.84
C ARG A 138 -40.69 -27.57 -15.44
N GLU A 139 -41.15 -26.34 -15.52
CA GLU A 139 -40.36 -25.19 -15.99
C GLU A 139 -39.16 -24.96 -15.09
N LEU A 140 -39.34 -24.94 -13.75
CA LEU A 140 -38.26 -24.85 -12.78
C LEU A 140 -37.33 -26.06 -12.86
N ALA A 141 -37.84 -27.27 -12.94
CA ALA A 141 -37.05 -28.49 -13.01
C ALA A 141 -36.19 -28.54 -14.29
N ASN A 142 -36.73 -28.15 -15.45
CA ASN A 142 -35.96 -28.03 -16.70
C ASN A 142 -34.81 -27.00 -16.56
N TYR A 143 -35.10 -25.83 -15.97
CA TYR A 143 -34.08 -24.84 -15.68
C TYR A 143 -32.96 -25.41 -14.79
N LEU A 144 -33.33 -26.12 -13.70
CA LEU A 144 -32.36 -26.74 -12.80
C LEU A 144 -31.55 -27.85 -13.49
N ILE A 145 -32.13 -28.62 -14.41
CA ILE A 145 -31.40 -29.61 -15.23
C ILE A 145 -30.37 -28.93 -16.11
N GLU A 146 -30.76 -27.83 -16.74
CA GLU A 146 -29.88 -27.08 -17.65
C GLU A 146 -28.67 -26.49 -16.92
N VAL A 147 -28.87 -25.93 -15.69
CA VAL A 147 -27.80 -25.25 -14.91
C VAL A 147 -27.17 -26.13 -13.83
N GLY A 148 -27.63 -27.38 -13.63
CA GLY A 148 -27.12 -28.31 -12.61
C GLY A 148 -27.59 -27.99 -11.18
N GLY A 149 -28.10 -26.81 -10.93
CA GLY A 149 -28.60 -26.33 -9.62
C GLY A 149 -28.61 -24.80 -9.54
N ALA A 150 -29.44 -24.26 -8.61
CA ALA A 150 -29.53 -22.81 -8.43
C ALA A 150 -29.89 -22.43 -6.99
N PRO A 151 -29.47 -21.27 -6.47
CA PRO A 151 -29.86 -20.79 -5.15
C PRO A 151 -31.32 -20.36 -5.12
N LYS A 152 -32.00 -20.63 -4.00
CA LYS A 152 -33.40 -20.25 -3.79
C LYS A 152 -33.65 -18.74 -3.98
N SER A 153 -32.66 -17.91 -3.67
CA SER A 153 -32.73 -16.47 -3.87
C SER A 153 -32.87 -16.10 -5.35
N LEU A 154 -32.07 -16.70 -6.23
CA LEU A 154 -32.11 -16.50 -7.68
C LEU A 154 -33.44 -17.03 -8.28
N LEU A 155 -33.88 -18.18 -7.80
CA LEU A 155 -35.16 -18.76 -8.27
C LEU A 155 -36.34 -17.84 -7.93
N ARG A 156 -36.34 -17.20 -6.75
CA ARG A 156 -37.32 -16.17 -6.39
C ARG A 156 -37.23 -14.94 -7.28
N ALA A 157 -36.03 -14.46 -7.55
CA ALA A 157 -35.79 -13.29 -8.46
C ALA A 157 -36.29 -13.59 -9.88
N LYS A 158 -36.23 -14.85 -10.34
CA LYS A 158 -36.79 -15.32 -11.62
C LYS A 158 -38.32 -15.50 -11.58
N GLY A 159 -38.99 -15.22 -10.46
CA GLY A 159 -40.47 -15.24 -10.36
C GLY A 159 -41.06 -16.57 -9.92
N TYR A 160 -40.25 -17.54 -9.48
CA TYR A 160 -40.80 -18.79 -8.91
C TYR A 160 -41.26 -18.56 -7.46
N SER A 161 -42.48 -18.99 -7.16
CA SER A 161 -43.05 -18.87 -5.79
C SER A 161 -42.37 -19.83 -4.82
N TYR A 162 -42.35 -19.47 -3.53
CA TYR A 162 -41.81 -20.32 -2.47
C TYR A 162 -42.38 -21.75 -2.50
N MET A 163 -43.70 -21.89 -2.76
CA MET A 163 -44.38 -23.19 -2.84
C MET A 163 -43.87 -24.05 -4.00
N VAL A 164 -43.63 -23.44 -5.17
CA VAL A 164 -43.06 -24.15 -6.34
C VAL A 164 -41.64 -24.62 -6.06
N ILE A 165 -40.79 -23.74 -5.48
CA ILE A 165 -39.40 -24.05 -5.11
C ILE A 165 -39.38 -25.20 -4.08
N LYS A 166 -40.23 -25.14 -3.05
CA LYS A 166 -40.34 -26.18 -2.01
C LYS A 166 -40.75 -27.51 -2.60
N GLN A 167 -41.80 -27.53 -3.41
CA GLN A 167 -42.34 -28.76 -4.01
C GLN A 167 -41.37 -29.44 -4.97
N VAL A 168 -40.61 -28.65 -5.75
CA VAL A 168 -39.56 -29.19 -6.63
C VAL A 168 -38.37 -29.69 -5.81
N GLY A 169 -38.01 -29.02 -4.70
CA GLY A 169 -36.94 -29.47 -3.80
C GLY A 169 -37.24 -30.75 -3.01
N GLU A 170 -38.54 -31.18 -2.94
CA GLU A 170 -38.97 -32.44 -2.31
C GLU A 170 -39.02 -33.61 -3.31
N GLU A 171 -38.78 -33.38 -4.60
CA GLU A 171 -38.82 -34.44 -5.63
C GLU A 171 -37.54 -35.32 -5.57
N HIS A 172 -37.71 -36.63 -5.83
CA HIS A 172 -36.59 -37.56 -5.82
C HIS A 172 -35.53 -37.20 -6.91
N GLY A 173 -34.29 -37.11 -6.50
CA GLY A 173 -33.19 -36.66 -7.37
C GLY A 173 -32.97 -35.16 -7.40
N ILE A 174 -33.68 -34.41 -6.57
CA ILE A 174 -33.37 -33.00 -6.25
C ILE A 174 -33.18 -32.92 -4.73
N HIS A 175 -32.10 -32.30 -4.31
CA HIS A 175 -31.81 -32.10 -2.89
C HIS A 175 -31.47 -30.63 -2.60
N ILE A 176 -31.67 -30.25 -1.35
CA ILE A 176 -31.31 -28.93 -0.85
C ILE A 176 -29.92 -29.03 -0.23
N GLU A 177 -28.99 -28.24 -0.74
CA GLU A 177 -27.63 -28.14 -0.25
C GLU A 177 -27.41 -26.73 0.28
N GLU A 178 -26.86 -26.59 1.47
CA GLU A 178 -26.39 -25.31 1.96
C GLU A 178 -25.05 -24.99 1.34
N ARG A 179 -25.01 -23.98 0.49
CA ARG A 179 -23.77 -23.40 -0.05
C ARG A 179 -23.57 -22.00 0.51
N PHE A 180 -22.33 -21.58 0.58
CA PHE A 180 -22.04 -20.21 0.95
C PHE A 180 -22.59 -19.27 -0.12
N LYS A 181 -23.20 -18.16 0.33
CA LYS A 181 -23.75 -17.15 -0.57
C LYS A 181 -22.60 -16.45 -1.31
N ASP A 182 -22.49 -16.73 -2.59
CA ASP A 182 -21.53 -16.07 -3.45
C ASP A 182 -22.01 -14.63 -3.72
N THR A 183 -21.46 -13.68 -2.98
CA THR A 183 -21.67 -12.27 -3.27
C THR A 183 -20.75 -11.91 -4.45
N LYS A 184 -21.30 -11.94 -5.67
CA LYS A 184 -20.61 -11.45 -6.85
C LYS A 184 -20.09 -10.04 -6.56
N THR A 185 -18.78 -9.86 -6.63
CA THR A 185 -18.17 -8.54 -6.54
C THR A 185 -18.56 -7.74 -7.79
N SER A 186 -18.68 -6.42 -7.68
CA SER A 186 -19.09 -5.50 -8.74
C SER A 186 -18.22 -5.55 -10.02
N PHE A 187 -17.15 -6.35 -10.03
CA PHE A 187 -16.24 -6.55 -11.17
C PHE A 187 -16.61 -7.74 -12.09
N THR A 188 -17.56 -8.60 -11.69
CA THR A 188 -17.97 -9.77 -12.50
C THR A 188 -18.75 -9.43 -13.78
N GLU A 189 -19.19 -8.20 -13.95
CA GLU A 189 -19.84 -7.74 -15.21
C GLU A 189 -18.84 -7.46 -16.36
N LEU A 190 -17.52 -7.59 -16.10
CA LEU A 190 -16.45 -7.26 -17.05
C LEU A 190 -15.90 -8.49 -17.82
N LEU A 191 -16.59 -9.61 -17.79
CA LEU A 191 -16.18 -10.85 -18.45
C LEU A 191 -16.23 -10.75 -19.97
N SER A 192 -15.17 -10.24 -20.57
CA SER A 192 -14.83 -10.51 -21.97
C SER A 192 -13.47 -11.22 -21.96
N GLY A 193 -13.41 -12.48 -22.36
CA GLY A 193 -12.17 -13.23 -22.43
C GLY A 193 -11.20 -12.57 -23.43
N GLU A 194 -10.41 -11.63 -22.96
CA GLU A 194 -9.30 -11.10 -23.74
C GLU A 194 -8.18 -12.14 -23.77
N GLU A 195 -7.80 -12.56 -24.96
CA GLU A 195 -6.63 -13.42 -25.15
C GLU A 195 -5.39 -12.73 -24.58
N THR A 196 -4.53 -13.49 -23.91
CA THR A 196 -3.24 -12.99 -23.42
C THR A 196 -2.38 -12.58 -24.60
N ILE A 197 -2.10 -11.29 -24.74
CA ILE A 197 -1.20 -10.75 -25.77
C ILE A 197 0.17 -11.45 -25.64
N PRO A 198 0.77 -11.95 -26.71
CA PRO A 198 2.09 -12.57 -26.65
C PRO A 198 3.15 -11.57 -26.17
N LEU A 199 4.14 -12.05 -25.42
CA LEU A 199 5.26 -11.24 -24.98
C LEU A 199 6.13 -10.84 -26.17
N THR A 200 6.64 -9.61 -26.17
CA THR A 200 7.69 -9.18 -27.08
C THR A 200 9.00 -9.94 -26.77
N GLU A 201 9.96 -9.92 -27.69
CA GLU A 201 11.26 -10.56 -27.48
C GLU A 201 11.96 -10.05 -26.21
N ALA A 202 11.98 -8.73 -25.99
CA ALA A 202 12.55 -8.13 -24.78
C ALA A 202 11.82 -8.59 -23.50
N GLN A 203 10.50 -8.65 -23.53
CA GLN A 203 9.70 -9.15 -22.40
C GLN A 203 9.93 -10.65 -22.17
N GLN A 204 10.12 -11.44 -23.22
CA GLN A 204 10.40 -12.87 -23.09
C GLN A 204 11.76 -13.13 -22.42
N ILE A 205 12.81 -12.36 -22.79
CA ILE A 205 14.12 -12.43 -22.14
C ILE A 205 14.02 -12.17 -20.66
N VAL A 206 13.27 -11.16 -20.27
CA VAL A 206 13.06 -10.77 -18.87
C VAL A 206 12.18 -11.78 -18.12
N TYR A 207 11.19 -12.38 -18.77
CA TYR A 207 10.30 -13.38 -18.18
C TYR A 207 10.98 -14.73 -17.91
N GLU A 208 11.93 -15.16 -18.73
CA GLU A 208 12.53 -16.50 -18.65
C GLU A 208 13.21 -16.79 -17.30
N PRO A 209 13.99 -15.88 -16.68
CA PRO A 209 14.54 -16.10 -15.33
C PRO A 209 13.46 -16.25 -14.27
N ILE A 210 12.35 -15.49 -14.36
CA ILE A 210 11.23 -15.58 -13.42
C ILE A 210 10.58 -16.96 -13.55
N LYS A 211 10.26 -17.36 -14.79
CA LYS A 211 9.69 -18.67 -15.12
C LYS A 211 10.56 -19.81 -14.59
N GLN A 212 11.88 -19.72 -14.77
CA GLN A 212 12.82 -20.73 -14.27
C GLN A 212 12.71 -20.92 -12.75
N MET A 213 12.64 -19.83 -11.98
CA MET A 213 12.49 -19.93 -10.52
C MET A 213 11.11 -20.48 -10.12
N MET A 214 10.05 -20.10 -10.84
CA MET A 214 8.72 -20.70 -10.64
C MET A 214 8.72 -22.21 -10.92
N ASP A 215 9.48 -22.66 -11.91
CA ASP A 215 9.56 -24.09 -12.27
C ASP A 215 10.34 -24.89 -11.25
N LEU A 216 11.42 -24.32 -10.73
CA LEU A 216 12.26 -24.91 -9.69
C LEU A 216 11.64 -24.80 -8.31
N GLU A 217 10.51 -24.07 -8.16
CA GLU A 217 9.88 -23.77 -6.87
C GLU A 217 10.93 -23.23 -5.88
N SER A 218 11.65 -22.21 -6.31
CA SER A 218 12.76 -21.63 -5.56
C SER A 218 12.59 -20.13 -5.39
N TYR A 219 12.91 -19.66 -4.19
CA TYR A 219 12.87 -18.23 -3.87
C TYR A 219 13.93 -17.45 -4.63
N ASN A 220 13.52 -16.35 -5.21
CA ASN A 220 14.40 -15.27 -5.67
C ASN A 220 13.63 -13.95 -5.67
N THR A 221 14.33 -12.85 -5.46
CA THR A 221 13.77 -11.51 -5.60
C THR A 221 14.24 -10.89 -6.90
N PHE A 222 13.28 -10.53 -7.76
CA PHE A 222 13.53 -9.86 -9.02
C PHE A 222 13.16 -8.37 -8.90
N LEU A 223 14.08 -7.48 -9.25
CA LEU A 223 13.77 -6.07 -9.46
C LEU A 223 13.54 -5.85 -10.95
N LEU A 224 12.27 -5.69 -11.33
CA LEU A 224 11.88 -5.43 -12.71
C LEU A 224 11.83 -3.93 -12.95
N HIS A 225 12.96 -3.38 -13.42
CA HIS A 225 13.10 -1.98 -13.81
C HIS A 225 12.66 -1.81 -15.26
N GLY A 226 11.50 -1.24 -15.48
CA GLY A 226 10.99 -1.01 -16.83
C GLY A 226 10.34 0.35 -16.96
N VAL A 227 10.72 1.10 -18.00
CA VAL A 227 10.14 2.44 -18.25
C VAL A 227 8.61 2.41 -18.28
N THR A 228 7.98 3.55 -18.07
CA THR A 228 6.52 3.68 -18.16
C THR A 228 6.05 3.28 -19.55
N GLY A 229 5.14 2.31 -19.66
CA GLY A 229 4.66 1.80 -20.96
C GLY A 229 5.52 0.67 -21.55
N SER A 230 6.49 0.10 -20.82
CA SER A 230 7.27 -1.07 -21.25
C SER A 230 6.51 -2.40 -21.18
N GLY A 231 5.29 -2.41 -20.63
CA GLY A 231 4.45 -3.61 -20.55
C GLY A 231 4.76 -4.56 -19.39
N LYS A 232 5.27 -4.07 -18.27
CA LYS A 232 5.49 -4.85 -17.03
C LYS A 232 4.27 -5.71 -16.65
N THR A 233 3.07 -5.15 -16.78
CA THR A 233 1.80 -5.85 -16.47
C THR A 233 1.64 -7.14 -17.29
N GLN A 234 2.13 -7.19 -18.52
CA GLN A 234 2.05 -8.38 -19.37
C GLN A 234 2.91 -9.53 -18.82
N ILE A 235 4.07 -9.19 -18.23
CA ILE A 235 4.92 -10.16 -17.54
C ILE A 235 4.21 -10.70 -16.30
N TYR A 236 3.54 -9.82 -15.53
CA TYR A 236 2.77 -10.25 -14.36
C TYR A 236 1.62 -11.20 -14.73
N LEU A 237 0.86 -10.89 -15.79
CA LEU A 237 -0.22 -11.74 -16.30
C LEU A 237 0.33 -13.12 -16.71
N LYS A 238 1.46 -13.15 -17.44
CA LYS A 238 2.08 -14.40 -17.88
C LYS A 238 2.60 -15.23 -16.71
N ALA A 239 3.20 -14.59 -15.72
CA ALA A 239 3.66 -15.24 -14.49
C ALA A 239 2.48 -15.77 -13.66
N ALA A 240 1.40 -15.00 -13.50
CA ALA A 240 0.19 -15.42 -12.81
C ALA A 240 -0.46 -16.63 -13.51
N ALA A 241 -0.59 -16.62 -14.85
CA ALA A 241 -1.10 -17.76 -15.61
C ALA A 241 -0.30 -19.04 -15.37
N ARG A 242 1.03 -18.91 -15.30
CA ARG A 242 1.91 -20.05 -14.99
C ARG A 242 1.71 -20.54 -13.55
N CYS A 243 1.54 -19.62 -12.61
CA CYS A 243 1.30 -19.91 -11.20
C CYS A 243 0.03 -20.77 -11.04
N ILE A 244 -1.08 -20.32 -11.63
CA ILE A 244 -2.36 -21.06 -11.64
C ILE A 244 -2.22 -22.42 -12.31
N GLY A 245 -1.52 -22.48 -13.45
CA GLY A 245 -1.27 -23.74 -14.17
C GLY A 245 -0.52 -24.79 -13.34
N LYS A 246 0.12 -24.38 -12.24
CA LYS A 246 0.75 -25.25 -11.23
C LYS A 246 -0.14 -25.49 -10.00
N GLY A 247 -1.37 -24.98 -9.98
CA GLY A 247 -2.28 -25.08 -8.83
C GLY A 247 -1.86 -24.22 -7.63
N LYS A 248 -1.03 -23.18 -7.85
CA LYS A 248 -0.53 -22.28 -6.82
C LYS A 248 -1.19 -20.90 -6.89
N THR A 249 -1.11 -20.16 -5.80
CA THR A 249 -1.73 -18.84 -5.66
C THR A 249 -0.74 -17.72 -5.97
N ALA A 250 -1.18 -16.72 -6.76
CA ALA A 250 -0.44 -15.50 -7.04
C ALA A 250 -1.01 -14.32 -6.24
N ILE A 251 -0.14 -13.56 -5.56
CA ILE A 251 -0.49 -12.32 -4.85
C ILE A 251 0.08 -11.14 -5.65
N ILE A 252 -0.80 -10.24 -6.07
CA ILE A 252 -0.45 -9.05 -6.84
C ILE A 252 -0.78 -7.82 -5.99
N LEU A 253 0.23 -7.16 -5.49
CA LEU A 253 0.10 -5.93 -4.73
C LEU A 253 0.22 -4.74 -5.67
N VAL A 254 -0.72 -3.80 -5.52
CA VAL A 254 -0.74 -2.54 -6.27
C VAL A 254 -0.98 -1.38 -5.30
N PRO A 255 -0.47 -0.17 -5.57
CA PRO A 255 -0.80 1.00 -4.77
C PRO A 255 -2.32 1.23 -4.69
N GLU A 256 -2.82 1.65 -3.53
CA GLU A 256 -4.28 1.77 -3.27
C GLU A 256 -5.02 2.63 -4.31
N ILE A 257 -4.34 3.65 -4.85
CA ILE A 257 -4.88 4.58 -5.85
C ILE A 257 -5.02 3.90 -7.23
N ILE A 258 -4.20 2.89 -7.52
CA ILE A 258 -4.18 2.16 -8.81
C ILE A 258 -5.20 1.02 -8.85
N LEU A 259 -5.70 0.58 -7.68
CA LEU A 259 -6.67 -0.52 -7.57
C LEU A 259 -7.97 -0.30 -8.34
N THR A 260 -8.18 0.91 -8.86
CA THR A 260 -9.49 1.29 -9.35
C THR A 260 -9.79 0.87 -10.77
N ASP A 261 -8.81 0.59 -11.69
CA ASP A 261 -9.27 0.36 -13.05
C ASP A 261 -8.43 -0.59 -13.94
N GLN A 262 -7.20 -0.26 -14.28
CA GLN A 262 -6.60 -0.86 -15.46
C GLN A 262 -5.99 -2.24 -15.21
N ILE A 263 -5.24 -2.39 -14.12
CA ILE A 263 -4.58 -3.68 -13.81
C ILE A 263 -5.60 -4.71 -13.34
N VAL A 264 -6.56 -4.30 -12.48
CA VAL A 264 -7.63 -5.19 -12.00
C VAL A 264 -8.49 -5.67 -13.16
N ARG A 265 -8.92 -4.76 -14.06
CA ARG A 265 -9.72 -5.12 -15.24
C ARG A 265 -8.98 -6.12 -16.13
N ARG A 266 -7.69 -5.94 -16.39
CA ARG A 266 -6.89 -6.87 -17.20
C ARG A 266 -6.81 -8.25 -16.57
N PHE A 267 -6.61 -8.33 -15.24
CA PHE A 267 -6.58 -9.63 -14.57
C PHE A 267 -7.97 -10.28 -14.56
N VAL A 268 -9.02 -9.53 -14.27
CA VAL A 268 -10.40 -10.05 -14.25
C VAL A 268 -10.84 -10.46 -15.66
N SER A 269 -10.54 -9.68 -16.71
CA SER A 269 -10.86 -10.07 -18.09
C SER A 269 -10.09 -11.31 -18.56
N THR A 270 -8.86 -11.52 -18.05
CA THR A 270 -8.02 -12.68 -18.43
C THR A 270 -8.39 -13.94 -17.63
N PHE A 271 -8.64 -13.82 -16.34
CA PHE A 271 -8.74 -14.97 -15.43
C PHE A 271 -10.13 -15.17 -14.80
N GLY A 272 -11.06 -14.25 -15.03
CA GLY A 272 -12.44 -14.39 -14.54
C GLY A 272 -12.56 -14.63 -13.04
N ASP A 273 -13.28 -15.70 -12.69
CA ASP A 273 -13.58 -16.05 -11.29
C ASP A 273 -12.35 -16.50 -10.46
N GLU A 274 -11.21 -16.76 -11.09
CA GLU A 274 -9.95 -17.03 -10.39
C GLU A 274 -9.43 -15.83 -9.60
N VAL A 275 -9.96 -14.62 -9.88
CA VAL A 275 -9.48 -13.38 -9.28
C VAL A 275 -10.34 -12.95 -8.10
N VAL A 276 -9.71 -12.66 -6.97
CA VAL A 276 -10.29 -11.91 -5.87
C VAL A 276 -9.59 -10.58 -5.69
N VAL A 277 -10.37 -9.53 -5.41
CA VAL A 277 -9.83 -8.17 -5.27
C VAL A 277 -10.04 -7.67 -3.84
N PHE A 278 -8.95 -7.16 -3.22
CA PHE A 278 -8.98 -6.55 -1.89
C PHE A 278 -8.72 -5.05 -1.96
N HIS A 279 -9.71 -4.25 -1.58
CA HIS A 279 -9.60 -2.79 -1.50
C HIS A 279 -10.35 -2.24 -0.29
N SER A 280 -10.06 -0.97 0.06
CA SER A 280 -10.64 -0.31 1.25
C SER A 280 -12.16 -0.13 1.18
N LYS A 281 -12.76 -0.09 -0.02
CA LYS A 281 -14.19 0.10 -0.24
C LYS A 281 -15.04 -1.18 -0.08
N LEU A 282 -14.42 -2.37 0.02
CA LEU A 282 -15.14 -3.62 0.25
C LEU A 282 -15.90 -3.59 1.56
N THR A 283 -17.16 -4.01 1.51
CA THR A 283 -17.93 -4.28 2.72
C THR A 283 -17.30 -5.44 3.50
N ILE A 284 -17.63 -5.54 4.77
CA ILE A 284 -17.17 -6.62 5.64
C ILE A 284 -17.56 -7.99 5.07
N SER A 285 -18.78 -8.11 4.53
CA SER A 285 -19.28 -9.33 3.93
C SER A 285 -18.50 -9.74 2.68
N GLU A 286 -18.25 -8.81 1.76
CA GLU A 286 -17.46 -9.07 0.55
C GLU A 286 -16.03 -9.49 0.88
N ARG A 287 -15.41 -8.81 1.86
CA ARG A 287 -14.06 -9.13 2.31
C ARG A 287 -13.98 -10.54 2.92
N ASN A 288 -14.97 -10.93 3.72
CA ASN A 288 -15.04 -12.28 4.27
C ASN A 288 -15.27 -13.33 3.19
N ASN A 289 -16.14 -13.06 2.22
CA ASN A 289 -16.36 -13.96 1.10
C ASN A 289 -15.09 -14.20 0.30
N ASN A 290 -14.36 -13.12 -0.05
CA ASN A 290 -13.09 -13.22 -0.74
C ASN A 290 -12.05 -14.01 0.09
N TRP A 291 -12.04 -13.82 1.41
CA TRP A 291 -11.15 -14.54 2.32
C TRP A 291 -11.43 -16.04 2.33
N GLU A 292 -12.71 -16.43 2.39
CA GLU A 292 -13.14 -17.84 2.36
C GLU A 292 -12.89 -18.48 0.99
N ARG A 293 -13.09 -17.77 -0.12
CA ARG A 293 -12.76 -18.27 -1.46
C ARG A 293 -11.28 -18.65 -1.58
N ILE A 294 -10.37 -17.84 -1.01
CA ILE A 294 -8.93 -18.15 -1.00
C ILE A 294 -8.66 -19.38 -0.13
N ARG A 295 -9.22 -19.44 1.09
CA ARG A 295 -9.02 -20.58 2.01
C ARG A 295 -9.48 -21.91 1.42
N ARG A 296 -10.55 -21.90 0.62
CA ARG A 296 -11.08 -23.08 -0.06
C ARG A 296 -10.39 -23.39 -1.36
N LYS A 297 -9.47 -22.54 -1.81
CA LYS A 297 -8.80 -22.64 -3.10
C LYS A 297 -9.79 -22.51 -4.29
N ASP A 298 -10.91 -21.76 -4.10
CA ASP A 298 -11.86 -21.42 -5.16
C ASP A 298 -11.35 -20.26 -6.03
N SER A 299 -10.25 -19.61 -5.64
CA SER A 299 -9.61 -18.51 -6.35
C SER A 299 -8.11 -18.52 -6.07
N HIS A 300 -7.32 -18.34 -7.12
CA HIS A 300 -5.86 -18.44 -7.08
C HIS A 300 -5.13 -17.13 -7.41
N ILE A 301 -5.84 -16.06 -7.74
CA ILE A 301 -5.23 -14.72 -7.95
C ILE A 301 -5.81 -13.74 -6.95
N ILE A 302 -4.93 -13.14 -6.16
CA ILE A 302 -5.25 -12.15 -5.16
C ILE A 302 -4.68 -10.82 -5.62
N ILE A 303 -5.55 -9.85 -5.90
CA ILE A 303 -5.11 -8.48 -6.24
C ILE A 303 -5.56 -7.56 -5.12
N GLY A 304 -4.67 -6.69 -4.69
CA GLY A 304 -5.07 -5.73 -3.68
C GLY A 304 -4.01 -4.72 -3.31
N ALA A 305 -4.42 -3.78 -2.44
CA ALA A 305 -3.51 -2.87 -1.81
C ALA A 305 -2.61 -3.59 -0.79
N ARG A 306 -1.78 -2.84 -0.14
CA ARG A 306 -0.86 -3.27 0.92
C ARG A 306 -1.37 -4.43 1.79
N SER A 307 -2.63 -4.39 2.25
CA SER A 307 -3.19 -5.42 3.14
C SER A 307 -3.42 -6.78 2.49
N ALA A 308 -3.46 -6.87 1.16
CA ALA A 308 -3.63 -8.14 0.45
C ALA A 308 -2.43 -9.09 0.66
N VAL A 309 -1.29 -8.58 1.09
CA VAL A 309 -0.13 -9.40 1.47
C VAL A 309 -0.43 -10.39 2.61
N PHE A 310 -1.48 -10.14 3.40
CA PHE A 310 -1.91 -10.99 4.51
C PHE A 310 -3.00 -12.00 4.14
N ALA A 311 -3.35 -12.10 2.89
CA ALA A 311 -4.35 -13.06 2.43
C ALA A 311 -4.00 -14.51 2.84
N PRO A 312 -4.99 -15.35 3.19
CA PRO A 312 -4.78 -16.67 3.78
C PRO A 312 -4.46 -17.74 2.74
N ALA A 313 -3.59 -17.43 1.79
CA ALA A 313 -3.13 -18.39 0.80
C ALA A 313 -2.10 -19.34 1.41
N GLU A 314 -2.33 -20.63 1.26
CA GLU A 314 -1.46 -21.70 1.77
C GLU A 314 -0.34 -22.08 0.79
N ASP A 315 -0.61 -21.99 -0.52
CA ASP A 315 0.29 -22.42 -1.58
C ASP A 315 0.66 -21.25 -2.48
N ILE A 316 1.45 -20.30 -1.97
CA ILE A 316 1.88 -19.13 -2.75
C ILE A 316 2.97 -19.56 -3.72
N GLY A 317 2.77 -19.28 -5.02
CA GLY A 317 3.75 -19.56 -6.08
C GLY A 317 4.33 -18.32 -6.74
N LEU A 318 3.78 -17.13 -6.42
CA LEU A 318 4.23 -15.85 -6.96
C LEU A 318 3.76 -14.69 -6.08
N ILE A 319 4.64 -13.73 -5.83
CA ILE A 319 4.25 -12.43 -5.25
C ILE A 319 4.76 -11.32 -6.16
N VAL A 320 3.91 -10.38 -6.53
CA VAL A 320 4.26 -9.21 -7.33
C VAL A 320 3.92 -7.94 -6.55
N LEU A 321 4.84 -6.99 -6.54
CA LEU A 321 4.60 -5.62 -6.08
C LEU A 321 4.79 -4.69 -7.29
N ASP A 322 3.70 -4.14 -7.79
CA ASP A 322 3.78 -3.11 -8.83
C ASP A 322 4.03 -1.74 -8.19
N GLU A 323 4.81 -0.88 -8.88
CA GLU A 323 5.27 0.41 -8.34
C GLU A 323 5.87 0.26 -6.92
N GLU A 324 6.86 -0.64 -6.75
CA GLU A 324 7.42 -1.06 -5.46
C GLU A 324 8.01 0.09 -4.62
N HIS A 325 8.34 1.21 -5.26
CA HIS A 325 8.82 2.44 -4.63
C HIS A 325 7.71 3.23 -3.93
N ASP A 326 6.42 2.87 -4.16
CA ASP A 326 5.30 3.66 -3.64
C ASP A 326 5.24 3.62 -2.11
N THR A 327 5.18 4.82 -1.51
CA THR A 327 5.13 4.97 -0.05
C THR A 327 3.88 4.37 0.59
N SER A 328 2.81 4.11 -0.19
CA SER A 328 1.58 3.49 0.32
C SER A 328 1.76 2.04 0.80
N TYR A 329 2.85 1.38 0.43
CA TYR A 329 3.20 0.07 0.97
C TYR A 329 3.66 0.10 2.43
N LYS A 330 4.02 1.26 2.96
CA LYS A 330 4.26 1.49 4.38
C LYS A 330 2.96 1.88 5.08
N GLN A 331 2.64 1.21 6.19
CA GLN A 331 1.53 1.58 7.07
C GLN A 331 1.95 2.74 7.97
N GLU A 332 1.17 3.81 8.03
CA GLU A 332 1.45 4.97 8.87
C GLU A 332 0.78 4.88 10.25
N ASP A 333 -0.36 4.17 10.33
CA ASP A 333 -1.16 4.03 11.54
C ASP A 333 -0.99 2.67 12.22
N MET A 334 -1.20 2.61 13.52
CA MET A 334 -1.14 1.39 14.35
C MET A 334 0.19 0.63 14.21
N ILE A 335 0.19 -0.51 13.53
CA ILE A 335 1.40 -1.30 13.21
C ILE A 335 2.02 -0.72 11.95
N ARG A 336 3.19 -0.12 12.06
CA ARG A 336 3.87 0.55 10.97
C ARG A 336 4.71 -0.40 10.12
N TYR A 337 4.08 -1.48 9.63
CA TYR A 337 4.75 -2.44 8.77
C TYR A 337 4.94 -1.92 7.34
N ASN A 338 5.90 -2.52 6.63
CA ASN A 338 6.07 -2.35 5.19
C ASN A 338 5.69 -3.65 4.46
N ALA A 339 4.72 -3.56 3.54
CA ALA A 339 4.24 -4.74 2.79
C ALA A 339 5.32 -5.38 1.93
N LYS A 340 6.32 -4.62 1.46
CA LYS A 340 7.46 -5.16 0.72
C LYS A 340 8.26 -6.16 1.58
N ASN A 341 8.57 -5.81 2.83
CA ASN A 341 9.27 -6.72 3.73
C ASN A 341 8.45 -8.00 3.99
N VAL A 342 7.14 -7.84 4.22
CA VAL A 342 6.23 -8.99 4.43
C VAL A 342 6.17 -9.88 3.19
N ALA A 343 6.07 -9.29 1.99
CA ALA A 343 6.07 -10.03 0.73
C ALA A 343 7.35 -10.84 0.53
N LEU A 344 8.51 -10.25 0.83
CA LEU A 344 9.80 -10.95 0.78
C LEU A 344 9.86 -12.11 1.76
N TRP A 345 9.38 -11.92 3.00
CA TRP A 345 9.36 -12.99 4.02
C TRP A 345 8.41 -14.12 3.64
N ARG A 346 7.23 -13.81 3.11
CA ARG A 346 6.28 -14.82 2.63
C ARG A 346 6.81 -15.54 1.38
N GLY A 347 7.41 -14.81 0.43
CA GLY A 347 8.05 -15.41 -0.73
C GLY A 347 9.15 -16.41 -0.34
N MET A 348 9.97 -16.04 0.64
CA MET A 348 11.01 -16.91 1.21
C MET A 348 10.41 -18.14 1.93
N ALA A 349 9.30 -17.98 2.67
CA ALA A 349 8.66 -19.06 3.40
C ALA A 349 7.94 -20.06 2.47
N HIS A 350 7.54 -19.63 1.27
CA HIS A 350 6.87 -20.47 0.28
C HIS A 350 7.79 -20.90 -0.89
N ASP A 351 9.10 -20.63 -0.79
CA ASP A 351 10.08 -20.93 -1.85
C ASP A 351 9.60 -20.43 -3.23
N CYS A 352 9.06 -19.21 -3.31
CA CYS A 352 8.51 -18.66 -4.53
C CYS A 352 9.14 -17.31 -4.92
N PRO A 353 9.19 -16.97 -6.23
CA PRO A 353 9.73 -15.70 -6.68
C PRO A 353 8.89 -14.52 -6.23
N VAL A 354 9.57 -13.41 -5.90
CA VAL A 354 8.99 -12.11 -5.63
C VAL A 354 9.45 -11.12 -6.69
N ILE A 355 8.50 -10.47 -7.37
CA ILE A 355 8.77 -9.46 -8.42
C ILE A 355 8.47 -8.08 -7.85
N LEU A 356 9.49 -7.24 -7.80
CA LEU A 356 9.41 -5.82 -7.45
C LEU A 356 9.44 -5.02 -8.75
N GLY A 357 8.30 -4.54 -9.22
CA GLY A 357 8.20 -3.83 -10.48
C GLY A 357 8.15 -2.32 -10.30
N SER A 358 8.93 -1.57 -11.06
CA SER A 358 8.92 -0.11 -11.05
C SER A 358 9.50 0.50 -12.32
N ALA A 359 9.06 1.72 -12.65
CA ALA A 359 9.73 2.56 -13.63
C ALA A 359 10.85 3.41 -12.99
N THR A 360 10.71 3.68 -11.70
CA THR A 360 11.65 4.43 -10.85
C THR A 360 11.87 3.64 -9.57
N PRO A 361 12.69 2.58 -9.59
CA PRO A 361 12.91 1.73 -8.43
C PRO A 361 13.34 2.53 -7.19
N ALA A 362 12.90 2.09 -6.00
CA ALA A 362 13.40 2.69 -4.77
C ALA A 362 14.94 2.55 -4.69
N ILE A 363 15.61 3.62 -4.27
CA ILE A 363 17.09 3.67 -4.18
C ILE A 363 17.63 2.47 -3.38
N THR A 364 16.95 2.11 -2.29
CA THR A 364 17.30 0.96 -1.47
C THR A 364 17.15 -0.37 -2.20
N SER A 365 16.11 -0.54 -3.04
CA SER A 365 15.89 -1.74 -3.84
C SER A 365 16.90 -1.87 -4.97
N TYR A 366 17.19 -0.76 -5.64
CA TYR A 366 18.17 -0.73 -6.72
C TYR A 366 19.59 -1.00 -6.20
N TYR A 367 19.96 -0.40 -5.05
CA TYR A 367 21.22 -0.70 -4.37
C TYR A 367 21.36 -2.20 -4.06
N LYS A 368 20.31 -2.84 -3.50
CA LYS A 368 20.31 -4.28 -3.24
C LYS A 368 20.46 -5.12 -4.50
N ALA A 369 19.89 -4.68 -5.61
CA ALA A 369 20.06 -5.34 -6.90
C ALA A 369 21.51 -5.24 -7.41
N LEU A 370 22.15 -4.08 -7.30
CA LEU A 370 23.56 -3.90 -7.65
C LEU A 370 24.51 -4.71 -6.75
N GLN A 371 24.13 -4.94 -5.48
CA GLN A 371 24.88 -5.82 -4.56
C GLN A 371 24.59 -7.31 -4.77
N GLY A 372 23.79 -7.68 -5.78
CA GLY A 372 23.44 -9.07 -6.08
C GLY A 372 22.45 -9.73 -5.13
N GLN A 373 21.85 -8.96 -4.19
CA GLN A 373 20.80 -9.48 -3.30
C GLN A 373 19.47 -9.66 -4.04
N TYR A 374 19.21 -8.83 -5.06
CA TYR A 374 18.07 -8.96 -5.98
C TYR A 374 18.61 -9.19 -7.39
N LYS A 375 17.87 -9.90 -8.22
CA LYS A 375 18.21 -10.04 -9.64
C LYS A 375 17.57 -8.89 -10.43
N LEU A 376 18.42 -8.02 -11.01
CA LEU A 376 17.96 -6.92 -11.86
C LEU A 376 17.49 -7.44 -13.20
N LEU A 377 16.30 -7.03 -13.63
CA LEU A 377 15.71 -7.28 -14.94
C LEU A 377 15.30 -5.94 -15.54
N GLU A 378 15.69 -5.65 -16.76
CA GLU A 378 15.51 -4.33 -17.35
C GLU A 378 14.68 -4.34 -18.63
N LEU A 379 13.73 -3.39 -18.72
CA LEU A 379 12.92 -3.10 -19.91
C LEU A 379 13.09 -1.61 -20.27
N PRO A 380 14.17 -1.25 -20.98
CA PRO A 380 14.55 0.15 -21.17
C PRO A 380 13.70 0.88 -22.21
N THR A 381 12.90 0.20 -23.02
CA THR A 381 12.10 0.79 -24.10
C THR A 381 10.61 0.65 -23.87
N ARG A 382 9.84 1.60 -24.41
CA ARG A 382 8.37 1.50 -24.50
C ARG A 382 7.96 0.46 -25.55
N ILE A 383 6.76 -0.13 -25.39
CA ILE A 383 6.16 -0.95 -26.45
C ILE A 383 5.94 -0.04 -27.68
N PHE A 384 6.23 -0.57 -28.88
CA PHE A 384 6.14 0.16 -30.16
C PHE A 384 7.09 1.37 -30.31
N ASP A 385 8.20 1.41 -29.59
CA ASP A 385 9.24 2.46 -29.65
C ASP A 385 8.70 3.91 -29.61
N GLN A 386 7.60 4.12 -28.90
CA GLN A 386 7.01 5.43 -28.74
C GLN A 386 7.99 6.40 -28.03
N PRO A 387 8.20 7.62 -28.58
CA PRO A 387 9.14 8.58 -28.01
C PRO A 387 8.67 9.04 -26.61
N MET A 388 9.64 9.35 -25.77
CA MET A 388 9.37 10.01 -24.49
C MET A 388 8.87 11.45 -24.73
N PRO A 389 8.04 12.00 -23.84
CA PRO A 389 7.54 13.36 -23.98
C PRO A 389 8.65 14.40 -23.91
N ASN A 390 8.47 15.53 -24.60
CA ASN A 390 9.38 16.67 -24.52
C ASN A 390 9.12 17.43 -23.21
N VAL A 391 10.11 17.52 -22.34
CA VAL A 391 10.01 18.17 -21.03
C VAL A 391 10.76 19.50 -21.01
N GLN A 392 10.06 20.58 -20.70
CA GLN A 392 10.62 21.91 -20.50
C GLN A 392 10.60 22.26 -19.01
N ILE A 393 11.77 22.64 -18.46
CA ILE A 393 11.87 23.21 -17.11
C ILE A 393 11.78 24.74 -17.23
N VAL A 394 10.97 25.36 -16.37
CA VAL A 394 10.80 26.80 -16.31
C VAL A 394 11.24 27.33 -14.95
N ASP A 395 12.14 28.28 -14.94
CA ASP A 395 12.56 29.00 -13.73
C ASP A 395 11.54 30.10 -13.40
N MET A 396 10.79 29.88 -12.34
CA MET A 396 9.79 30.83 -11.88
C MET A 396 10.38 32.15 -11.35
N LYS A 397 11.67 32.18 -11.03
CA LYS A 397 12.39 33.43 -10.67
C LYS A 397 12.55 34.33 -11.89
N GLU A 398 12.91 33.74 -13.04
CA GLU A 398 13.03 34.49 -14.29
C GLU A 398 11.67 35.04 -14.75
N GLU A 399 10.60 34.27 -14.59
CA GLU A 399 9.23 34.73 -14.86
C GLU A 399 8.89 35.97 -14.01
N MET A 400 9.21 35.94 -12.71
CA MET A 400 8.98 37.08 -11.82
C MET A 400 9.83 38.31 -12.19
N ILE A 401 11.08 38.12 -12.60
CA ILE A 401 11.96 39.21 -13.07
C ILE A 401 11.37 39.86 -14.32
N ARG A 402 10.75 39.07 -15.20
CA ARG A 402 10.05 39.56 -16.40
C ARG A 402 8.69 40.20 -16.09
N GLY A 403 8.25 40.22 -14.82
CA GLY A 403 6.98 40.81 -14.40
C GLY A 403 5.80 39.83 -14.39
N ASN A 404 6.01 38.55 -14.68
CA ASN A 404 4.97 37.54 -14.56
C ASN A 404 4.86 37.03 -13.11
N TYR A 405 3.84 37.49 -12.39
CA TYR A 405 3.54 37.09 -11.00
C TYR A 405 2.40 36.07 -10.92
N SER A 406 1.94 35.54 -12.05
CA SER A 406 0.92 34.51 -12.14
C SER A 406 1.39 33.19 -11.54
N VAL A 407 0.44 32.31 -11.20
CA VAL A 407 0.72 30.89 -10.87
C VAL A 407 1.24 30.15 -12.11
N PHE A 408 0.88 30.63 -13.31
CA PHE A 408 1.28 30.04 -14.57
C PHE A 408 2.42 30.85 -15.20
N SER A 409 3.48 30.17 -15.58
CA SER A 409 4.53 30.74 -16.44
C SER A 409 3.99 30.97 -17.85
N ASP A 410 4.68 31.79 -18.63
CA ASP A 410 4.32 32.00 -20.03
C ASP A 410 4.33 30.70 -20.82
N ALA A 411 5.33 29.85 -20.61
CA ALA A 411 5.40 28.53 -21.24
C ALA A 411 4.23 27.61 -20.86
N MET A 412 3.77 27.66 -19.60
CA MET A 412 2.61 26.90 -19.14
C MET A 412 1.32 27.41 -19.78
N THR A 413 1.16 28.73 -19.83
CA THR A 413 -0.01 29.37 -20.45
C THR A 413 -0.11 29.00 -21.94
N HIS A 414 0.98 29.09 -22.69
CA HIS A 414 1.04 28.67 -24.08
C HIS A 414 0.75 27.18 -24.28
N LEU A 415 1.25 26.32 -23.37
CA LEU A 415 0.98 24.88 -23.43
C LEU A 415 -0.53 24.60 -23.24
N ILE A 416 -1.18 25.28 -22.29
CA ILE A 416 -2.63 25.14 -22.05
C ILE A 416 -3.40 25.61 -23.28
N GLU A 417 -3.11 26.83 -23.79
CA GLU A 417 -3.80 27.43 -24.95
C GLU A 417 -3.70 26.51 -26.17
N ARG A 418 -2.51 26.06 -26.51
CA ARG A 418 -2.28 25.16 -27.63
C ARG A 418 -3.04 23.82 -27.46
N THR A 419 -3.01 23.24 -26.27
CA THR A 419 -3.67 21.96 -26.01
C THR A 419 -5.18 22.06 -26.18
N LEU A 420 -5.79 23.17 -25.69
CA LEU A 420 -7.21 23.43 -25.83
C LEU A 420 -7.58 23.74 -27.30
N ALA A 421 -6.76 24.50 -28.02
CA ALA A 421 -6.97 24.80 -29.43
C ALA A 421 -6.92 23.54 -30.31
N ASP A 422 -6.03 22.59 -29.99
CA ASP A 422 -5.89 21.32 -30.68
C ASP A 422 -6.99 20.31 -30.29
N GLY A 423 -7.91 20.67 -29.39
CA GLY A 423 -8.97 19.78 -28.89
C GLY A 423 -8.46 18.60 -28.08
N ASN A 424 -7.26 18.67 -27.52
CA ASN A 424 -6.65 17.62 -26.69
C ASN A 424 -6.88 17.87 -25.21
N GLN A 425 -6.48 16.88 -24.38
CA GLN A 425 -6.61 16.96 -22.94
C GLN A 425 -5.27 17.26 -22.25
N MET A 426 -5.35 17.86 -21.07
CA MET A 426 -4.19 18.19 -20.23
C MET A 426 -4.38 17.71 -18.79
N ILE A 427 -3.30 17.24 -18.19
CA ILE A 427 -3.20 17.00 -16.74
C ILE A 427 -2.36 18.11 -16.11
N ILE A 428 -2.88 18.73 -15.05
CA ILE A 428 -2.14 19.71 -14.24
C ILE A 428 -1.93 19.14 -12.84
N LEU A 429 -0.67 18.91 -12.48
CA LEU A 429 -0.28 18.46 -11.16
C LEU A 429 0.05 19.64 -10.25
N LEU A 430 -0.63 19.69 -9.11
CA LEU A 430 -0.28 20.54 -7.99
C LEU A 430 -0.06 19.66 -6.75
N ASN A 431 1.17 19.43 -6.36
CA ASN A 431 1.43 18.64 -5.15
C ASN A 431 1.19 19.48 -3.89
N ARG A 432 0.12 19.14 -3.15
CA ARG A 432 -0.27 19.80 -1.87
C ARG A 432 -0.13 18.84 -0.69
N ARG A 433 0.77 17.88 -0.67
CA ARG A 433 0.97 17.09 0.52
C ARG A 433 2.01 17.75 1.42
N GLY A 434 1.59 18.06 2.66
CA GLY A 434 2.46 18.37 3.80
C GLY A 434 1.90 19.47 4.67
N TYR A 435 1.66 19.16 5.95
CA TYR A 435 1.46 20.12 7.04
C TYR A 435 2.76 20.88 7.38
N SER A 436 3.86 20.60 6.70
CA SER A 436 5.14 21.26 6.94
C SER A 436 5.19 22.56 6.17
N THR A 437 5.03 23.65 6.88
CA THR A 437 5.29 24.99 6.35
C THR A 437 6.81 25.20 6.32
N PHE A 438 7.40 25.02 5.15
CA PHE A 438 8.78 25.46 4.97
C PHE A 438 8.81 26.91 4.51
N VAL A 439 9.94 27.55 4.72
CA VAL A 439 10.17 28.94 4.38
C VAL A 439 11.05 29.03 3.15
N MET A 440 10.59 29.78 2.13
CA MET A 440 11.29 29.94 0.87
C MET A 440 11.33 31.39 0.45
N CYS A 441 12.45 31.83 -0.09
CA CYS A 441 12.57 33.12 -0.72
C CYS A 441 11.84 33.14 -2.07
N ARG A 442 10.93 34.07 -2.28
CA ARG A 442 10.18 34.20 -3.53
C ARG A 442 11.02 34.75 -4.69
N ASP A 443 12.13 35.45 -4.40
CA ASP A 443 12.97 36.07 -5.43
C ASP A 443 14.05 35.14 -5.97
N CYS A 444 14.66 34.30 -5.11
CA CYS A 444 15.74 33.43 -5.55
C CYS A 444 15.46 31.95 -5.38
N GLY A 445 14.29 31.57 -4.81
CA GLY A 445 13.91 30.17 -4.61
C GLY A 445 14.64 29.48 -3.44
N GLU A 446 15.50 30.21 -2.69
CA GLU A 446 16.23 29.62 -1.59
C GLU A 446 15.29 29.11 -0.50
N THR A 447 15.42 27.84 -0.15
CA THR A 447 14.74 27.20 0.99
C THR A 447 15.74 27.07 2.13
N ILE A 448 15.29 27.32 3.35
CA ILE A 448 16.16 27.18 4.52
C ILE A 448 16.32 25.70 4.82
N MET A 449 17.55 25.20 4.60
CA MET A 449 17.93 23.80 4.80
C MET A 449 18.70 23.64 6.11
N CYS A 450 18.56 22.48 6.74
CA CYS A 450 19.39 22.14 7.90
C CYS A 450 20.84 21.92 7.47
N PRO A 451 21.83 22.59 8.09
CA PRO A 451 23.25 22.48 7.70
C PRO A 451 23.86 21.10 8.01
N HIS A 452 23.20 20.29 8.84
CA HIS A 452 23.71 18.98 9.26
C HIS A 452 23.03 17.80 8.55
N CYS A 453 21.78 18.00 8.08
CA CYS A 453 20.95 16.92 7.54
C CYS A 453 20.55 17.14 6.08
N GLU A 454 20.75 18.33 5.53
CA GLU A 454 20.35 18.73 4.18
C GLU A 454 18.87 18.46 3.85
N VAL A 455 18.01 18.56 4.89
CA VAL A 455 16.55 18.54 4.73
C VAL A 455 15.99 19.93 4.99
N ALA A 456 14.85 20.26 4.37
CA ALA A 456 14.18 21.53 4.61
C ALA A 456 13.78 21.65 6.09
N MET A 457 14.06 22.81 6.68
CA MET A 457 13.67 23.12 8.04
C MET A 457 12.18 23.46 8.09
N VAL A 458 11.51 23.01 9.15
CA VAL A 458 10.08 23.20 9.36
C VAL A 458 9.81 24.35 10.32
N TYR A 459 8.85 25.18 9.96
CA TYR A 459 8.41 26.26 10.84
C TYR A 459 7.57 25.74 12.02
N HIS A 460 7.97 26.12 13.22
CA HIS A 460 7.27 25.86 14.47
C HIS A 460 6.64 27.14 15.01
N GLN A 461 5.32 27.19 15.01
CA GLN A 461 4.55 28.37 15.45
C GLN A 461 4.76 28.70 16.94
N ALA A 462 4.97 27.69 17.77
CA ALA A 462 5.09 27.85 19.23
C ALA A 462 6.37 28.61 19.64
N GLY A 463 7.45 28.54 18.83
CA GLY A 463 8.72 29.24 19.07
C GLY A 463 9.04 30.32 18.04
N GLU A 464 8.19 30.49 17.01
CA GLU A 464 8.48 31.36 15.84
C GLU A 464 9.85 31.06 15.19
N GLU A 465 10.24 29.76 15.14
CA GLU A 465 11.55 29.31 14.69
C GLU A 465 11.45 28.20 13.67
N LEU A 466 12.55 27.98 12.94
CA LEU A 466 12.75 26.86 12.04
C LEU A 466 13.47 25.73 12.77
N ARG A 467 13.01 24.47 12.60
CA ARG A 467 13.64 23.29 13.21
C ARG A 467 13.84 22.16 12.21
N CYS A 468 14.93 21.44 12.37
CA CYS A 468 15.20 20.18 11.69
C CYS A 468 14.62 19.01 12.51
N HIS A 469 13.79 18.16 11.90
CA HIS A 469 13.20 17.02 12.59
C HIS A 469 14.12 15.79 12.74
N TYR A 470 15.37 15.88 12.24
CA TYR A 470 16.35 14.80 12.34
C TYR A 470 17.42 15.03 13.40
N CYS A 471 17.89 16.27 13.57
CA CYS A 471 18.95 16.60 14.51
C CYS A 471 18.63 17.77 15.45
N GLU A 472 17.39 18.32 15.38
CA GLU A 472 16.90 19.45 16.17
C GLU A 472 17.69 20.75 16.02
N HIS A 473 18.55 20.85 15.04
CA HIS A 473 19.11 22.16 14.73
C HIS A 473 17.97 23.15 14.54
N HIS A 474 18.00 24.28 15.26
CA HIS A 474 16.98 25.31 15.20
C HIS A 474 17.61 26.68 14.98
N GLU A 475 16.92 27.53 14.26
CA GLU A 475 17.28 28.90 14.01
C GLU A 475 16.05 29.78 13.84
N PRO A 476 16.16 31.10 14.13
CA PRO A 476 15.06 32.02 13.90
C PRO A 476 14.75 32.13 12.42
N ILE A 477 13.51 32.49 12.08
CA ILE A 477 13.17 32.80 10.68
C ILE A 477 13.99 33.99 10.24
N PRO A 478 14.80 33.88 9.17
CA PRO A 478 15.57 35.01 8.69
C PRO A 478 14.62 36.11 8.17
N SER A 479 14.85 37.35 8.60
CA SER A 479 14.09 38.53 8.13
C SER A 479 14.37 38.88 6.69
N VAL A 480 15.52 38.44 6.19
CA VAL A 480 15.98 38.58 4.80
C VAL A 480 16.54 37.24 4.32
N CYS A 481 16.46 36.99 3.05
CA CYS A 481 17.01 35.78 2.45
C CYS A 481 18.55 35.74 2.64
N PRO A 482 19.12 34.66 3.19
CA PRO A 482 20.57 34.56 3.39
C PRO A 482 21.35 34.59 2.07
N LYS A 483 20.73 34.18 0.95
CA LYS A 483 21.40 34.14 -0.35
C LYS A 483 21.33 35.44 -1.14
N CYS A 484 20.11 36.06 -1.25
CA CYS A 484 19.92 37.23 -2.12
C CYS A 484 19.49 38.50 -1.37
N GLN A 485 19.46 38.49 -0.02
CA GLN A 485 19.09 39.58 0.85
C GLN A 485 17.66 40.15 0.64
N SER A 486 16.83 39.45 -0.09
CA SER A 486 15.43 39.83 -0.30
C SER A 486 14.59 39.73 0.98
N LYS A 487 13.69 40.67 1.19
CA LYS A 487 12.66 40.62 2.26
C LYS A 487 11.46 39.77 1.89
N ARG A 488 11.43 39.15 0.69
CA ARG A 488 10.31 38.36 0.20
C ARG A 488 10.44 36.87 0.56
N ILE A 489 10.94 36.60 1.76
CA ILE A 489 10.97 35.28 2.35
C ILE A 489 9.62 35.01 3.03
N LYS A 490 8.93 33.95 2.63
CA LYS A 490 7.56 33.63 3.09
C LYS A 490 7.29 32.14 3.14
N PHE A 491 6.25 31.78 3.87
CA PHE A 491 5.69 30.44 3.87
C PHE A 491 5.20 30.04 2.46
N PHE A 492 5.48 28.82 2.08
CA PHE A 492 5.12 28.29 0.75
C PHE A 492 3.83 27.47 0.81
N GLY A 493 2.88 27.71 -0.10
CA GLY A 493 1.68 26.91 -0.33
C GLY A 493 0.53 27.68 -1.00
N SER A 494 0.04 27.19 -2.15
CA SER A 494 -1.24 27.58 -2.75
C SER A 494 -2.17 26.36 -2.83
N GLY A 495 -3.48 26.56 -2.55
CA GLY A 495 -4.46 25.45 -2.60
C GLY A 495 -4.93 25.15 -4.03
N THR A 496 -5.33 23.90 -4.26
CA THR A 496 -5.94 23.45 -5.54
C THR A 496 -7.13 24.31 -5.97
N GLN A 497 -7.94 24.75 -5.02
CA GLN A 497 -9.07 25.66 -5.28
C GLN A 497 -8.64 26.97 -5.91
N LYS A 498 -7.59 27.60 -5.38
CA LYS A 498 -7.08 28.87 -5.92
C LYS A 498 -6.54 28.71 -7.34
N VAL A 499 -5.86 27.59 -7.61
CA VAL A 499 -5.36 27.27 -8.96
C VAL A 499 -6.54 27.02 -9.91
N GLU A 500 -7.59 26.32 -9.46
CA GLU A 500 -8.81 26.11 -10.25
C GLU A 500 -9.49 27.43 -10.60
N GLU A 501 -9.62 28.35 -9.64
CA GLU A 501 -10.20 29.69 -9.87
C GLU A 501 -9.39 30.47 -10.89
N GLU A 502 -8.06 30.44 -10.82
CA GLU A 502 -7.20 31.09 -11.79
C GLU A 502 -7.31 30.47 -13.19
N LEU A 503 -7.37 29.14 -13.31
CA LEU A 503 -7.61 28.45 -14.58
C LEU A 503 -8.96 28.89 -15.21
N ARG A 504 -10.03 28.90 -14.41
CA ARG A 504 -11.35 29.32 -14.89
C ARG A 504 -11.40 30.80 -15.33
N ARG A 505 -10.62 31.66 -14.69
CA ARG A 505 -10.52 33.08 -15.01
C ARG A 505 -9.76 33.32 -16.33
N HIS A 506 -8.62 32.59 -16.51
CA HIS A 506 -7.74 32.80 -17.68
C HIS A 506 -8.22 32.04 -18.91
N PHE A 507 -8.76 30.83 -18.76
CA PHE A 507 -9.18 29.97 -19.87
C PHE A 507 -10.70 29.77 -19.86
N LYS A 508 -11.41 30.87 -20.24
CA LYS A 508 -12.87 30.88 -20.31
C LYS A 508 -13.35 29.86 -21.35
N GLY A 509 -14.19 28.92 -20.94
CA GLY A 509 -14.72 27.87 -21.81
C GLY A 509 -14.04 26.50 -21.65
N ALA A 510 -12.87 26.41 -20.99
CA ALA A 510 -12.26 25.13 -20.65
C ALA A 510 -13.09 24.39 -19.60
N ARG A 511 -13.34 23.10 -19.85
CA ARG A 511 -14.03 22.20 -18.90
C ARG A 511 -12.99 21.61 -17.96
N ILE A 512 -13.01 22.08 -16.71
CA ILE A 512 -11.99 21.73 -15.70
C ILE A 512 -12.60 20.80 -14.66
N ALA A 513 -11.97 19.66 -14.45
CA ALA A 513 -12.23 18.76 -13.33
C ALA A 513 -11.12 18.86 -12.29
N ARG A 514 -11.49 18.81 -10.99
CA ARG A 514 -10.54 18.77 -9.87
C ARG A 514 -10.60 17.43 -9.16
N LEU A 515 -9.43 16.82 -8.95
CA LEU A 515 -9.27 15.55 -8.25
C LEU A 515 -8.28 15.72 -7.09
N ASP A 516 -8.79 15.91 -5.88
CA ASP A 516 -8.02 15.99 -4.64
C ASP A 516 -8.72 15.22 -3.52
N GLN A 517 -8.08 15.15 -2.36
CA GLN A 517 -8.61 14.39 -1.21
C GLN A 517 -9.97 14.92 -0.71
N ASP A 518 -10.27 16.20 -0.89
CA ASP A 518 -11.54 16.77 -0.43
C ASP A 518 -12.68 16.28 -1.31
N VAL A 519 -12.46 16.18 -2.61
CA VAL A 519 -13.42 15.64 -3.59
C VAL A 519 -13.61 14.13 -3.40
N THR A 520 -12.54 13.39 -3.11
CA THR A 520 -12.59 11.93 -2.96
C THR A 520 -13.13 11.42 -1.62
N LYS A 521 -13.42 12.30 -0.66
CA LYS A 521 -14.16 11.95 0.56
C LYS A 521 -15.59 11.45 0.27
N HIS A 522 -16.17 11.86 -0.84
CA HIS A 522 -17.46 11.36 -1.31
C HIS A 522 -17.23 10.06 -2.09
N LYS A 523 -17.94 9.01 -1.67
CA LYS A 523 -17.85 7.66 -2.27
C LYS A 523 -18.11 7.75 -3.78
N ASP A 524 -17.21 7.17 -4.57
CA ASP A 524 -17.28 7.03 -6.03
C ASP A 524 -17.10 8.30 -6.90
N MET A 525 -17.11 9.51 -6.32
CA MET A 525 -16.95 10.77 -7.08
C MET A 525 -15.59 10.86 -7.80
N GLY A 526 -14.52 10.34 -7.20
CA GLY A 526 -13.20 10.33 -7.83
C GLY A 526 -13.14 9.45 -9.08
N GLU A 527 -13.79 8.29 -9.04
CA GLU A 527 -13.89 7.37 -10.19
C GLU A 527 -14.74 7.94 -11.31
N GLU A 528 -15.86 8.57 -10.96
CA GLU A 528 -16.74 9.23 -11.91
C GLU A 528 -16.00 10.35 -12.67
N ILE A 529 -15.24 11.20 -11.96
CA ILE A 529 -14.43 12.25 -12.57
C ILE A 529 -13.41 11.66 -13.57
N LEU A 530 -12.71 10.59 -13.19
CA LEU A 530 -11.71 9.96 -14.05
C LEU A 530 -12.34 9.28 -15.27
N GLN A 531 -13.49 8.62 -15.12
CA GLN A 531 -14.26 8.07 -16.24
C GLN A 531 -14.77 9.17 -17.18
N ASP A 532 -15.28 10.24 -16.62
CA ASP A 532 -15.78 11.38 -17.39
C ASP A 532 -14.66 12.13 -18.12
N PHE A 533 -13.47 12.24 -17.50
CA PHE A 533 -12.29 12.74 -18.17
C PHE A 533 -11.87 11.82 -19.32
N GLY A 534 -11.83 10.51 -19.11
CA GLY A 534 -11.54 9.53 -20.16
C GLY A 534 -12.57 9.53 -21.32
N LYS A 535 -13.81 9.98 -21.07
CA LYS A 535 -14.87 10.19 -22.08
C LYS A 535 -14.84 11.60 -22.70
N HIS A 536 -13.79 12.37 -22.46
CA HIS A 536 -13.61 13.72 -22.99
C HIS A 536 -14.68 14.74 -22.55
N LYS A 537 -15.31 14.54 -21.37
CA LYS A 537 -16.22 15.55 -20.80
C LYS A 537 -15.48 16.73 -20.18
N TYR A 538 -14.20 16.57 -19.89
CA TYR A 538 -13.30 17.58 -19.34
C TYR A 538 -12.06 17.71 -20.21
N ASP A 539 -11.54 18.94 -20.33
CA ASP A 539 -10.34 19.27 -21.10
C ASP A 539 -9.10 19.29 -20.20
N ILE A 540 -9.27 19.75 -18.96
CA ILE A 540 -8.19 19.84 -17.97
C ILE A 540 -8.56 19.05 -16.73
N LEU A 541 -7.67 18.14 -16.32
CA LEU A 541 -7.72 17.45 -15.02
C LEU A 541 -6.68 18.06 -14.09
N LEU A 542 -7.14 18.87 -13.13
CA LEU A 542 -6.29 19.44 -12.07
C LEU A 542 -6.32 18.53 -10.84
N GLY A 543 -5.17 18.18 -10.30
CA GLY A 543 -5.16 17.39 -9.08
C GLY A 543 -3.81 17.26 -8.39
N THR A 544 -3.82 16.46 -7.32
CA THR A 544 -2.62 16.11 -6.56
C THR A 544 -2.00 14.82 -7.11
N GLN A 545 -1.16 14.12 -6.36
CA GLN A 545 -0.53 12.85 -6.77
C GLN A 545 -1.52 11.79 -7.33
N MET A 546 -2.82 11.94 -7.07
CA MET A 546 -3.84 11.02 -7.60
C MET A 546 -3.94 11.05 -9.12
N VAL A 547 -3.68 12.20 -9.76
CA VAL A 547 -3.72 12.34 -11.23
C VAL A 547 -2.49 11.77 -11.93
N SER A 548 -1.39 11.55 -11.18
CA SER A 548 -0.15 10.98 -11.72
C SER A 548 -0.14 9.46 -11.78
N LYS A 549 -1.12 8.78 -11.17
CA LYS A 549 -1.11 7.32 -10.98
C LYS A 549 -2.30 6.64 -11.68
N GLY A 550 -2.09 5.45 -12.22
CA GLY A 550 -3.11 4.44 -12.50
C GLY A 550 -3.98 4.58 -13.76
N HIS A 551 -4.00 5.72 -14.46
CA HIS A 551 -4.89 5.92 -15.62
C HIS A 551 -4.12 6.15 -16.91
N ASP A 552 -4.63 5.57 -18.00
CA ASP A 552 -4.09 5.70 -19.34
C ASP A 552 -5.11 6.47 -20.21
N PHE A 553 -4.83 7.74 -20.45
CA PHE A 553 -5.67 8.61 -21.27
C PHE A 553 -5.00 8.87 -22.61
N LYS A 554 -5.57 8.37 -23.70
CA LYS A 554 -5.01 8.46 -25.05
C LYS A 554 -4.92 9.90 -25.56
N ASP A 555 -5.86 10.77 -25.15
CA ASP A 555 -5.98 12.14 -25.61
C ASP A 555 -5.21 13.16 -24.76
N VAL A 556 -4.51 12.69 -23.72
CA VAL A 556 -3.64 13.55 -22.91
C VAL A 556 -2.32 13.76 -23.63
N THR A 557 -2.17 14.92 -24.27
CA THR A 557 -0.96 15.32 -24.97
C THR A 557 -0.08 16.29 -24.17
N ALA A 558 -0.64 16.91 -23.12
CA ALA A 558 0.06 17.89 -22.31
C ALA A 558 -0.01 17.57 -20.82
N VAL A 559 1.10 17.86 -20.11
CA VAL A 559 1.19 17.77 -18.66
C VAL A 559 1.84 19.04 -18.11
N GLY A 560 1.21 19.64 -17.11
CA GLY A 560 1.73 20.78 -16.37
C GLY A 560 2.04 20.41 -14.92
N ILE A 561 3.23 20.72 -14.44
CA ILE A 561 3.63 20.55 -13.04
C ILE A 561 3.91 21.94 -12.47
N LEU A 562 3.03 22.41 -11.56
CA LEU A 562 3.05 23.81 -11.12
C LEU A 562 4.10 24.11 -10.05
N THR A 563 4.43 23.15 -9.21
CA THR A 563 5.36 23.36 -8.08
C THR A 563 6.15 22.10 -7.77
N ALA A 564 7.24 21.86 -8.50
CA ALA A 564 8.14 20.75 -8.20
C ALA A 564 8.80 20.88 -6.82
N ASP A 565 9.06 22.12 -6.39
CA ASP A 565 9.70 22.45 -5.11
C ASP A 565 8.93 21.96 -3.88
N SER A 566 7.61 21.81 -3.98
CA SER A 566 6.79 21.34 -2.86
C SER A 566 7.11 19.90 -2.42
N VAL A 567 7.62 19.06 -3.32
CA VAL A 567 8.05 17.70 -3.01
C VAL A 567 9.51 17.69 -2.53
N LEU A 568 10.36 18.46 -3.18
CA LEU A 568 11.77 18.58 -2.81
C LEU A 568 11.97 19.08 -1.37
N ASN A 569 11.07 19.94 -0.91
CA ASN A 569 11.14 20.57 0.40
C ASN A 569 10.31 19.85 1.48
N ILE A 570 9.89 18.59 1.24
CA ILE A 570 9.39 17.75 2.32
C ILE A 570 10.55 17.43 3.26
N PRO A 571 10.39 17.58 4.60
CA PRO A 571 11.48 17.41 5.54
C PRO A 571 11.78 15.92 5.82
N VAL A 572 12.10 15.18 4.77
CA VAL A 572 12.47 13.76 4.84
C VAL A 572 13.68 13.51 3.95
N TYR A 573 14.53 12.57 4.34
CA TYR A 573 15.74 12.23 3.58
C TYR A 573 15.45 11.75 2.15
N SER A 574 14.25 11.22 1.91
CA SER A 574 13.82 10.70 0.60
C SER A 574 13.12 11.76 -0.27
N ALA A 575 13.19 13.05 0.07
CA ALA A 575 12.48 14.11 -0.65
C ALA A 575 12.86 14.20 -2.14
N SER A 576 14.16 14.10 -2.46
CA SER A 576 14.67 14.10 -3.84
C SER A 576 14.20 12.88 -4.62
N GLU A 577 14.23 11.69 -4.03
CA GLU A 577 13.70 10.45 -4.61
C GLU A 577 12.22 10.59 -4.94
N ARG A 578 11.40 11.04 -3.98
CA ARG A 578 9.96 11.28 -4.20
C ARG A 578 9.67 12.33 -5.27
N ALA A 579 10.51 13.36 -5.36
CA ALA A 579 10.38 14.37 -6.39
C ALA A 579 10.69 13.78 -7.76
N PHE A 580 11.80 13.07 -7.89
CA PHE A 580 12.19 12.38 -9.14
C PHE A 580 11.08 11.42 -9.60
N ASP A 581 10.58 10.57 -8.71
CA ASP A 581 9.52 9.61 -8.99
C ASP A 581 8.24 10.30 -9.48
N LEU A 582 7.78 11.29 -8.74
CA LEU A 582 6.55 12.02 -9.09
C LEU A 582 6.67 12.73 -10.43
N LEU A 583 7.80 13.45 -10.67
CA LEU A 583 8.03 14.19 -11.90
C LEU A 583 8.13 13.23 -13.10
N THR A 584 8.88 12.14 -12.95
CA THR A 584 9.05 11.13 -14.01
C THR A 584 7.75 10.42 -14.35
N GLN A 585 7.00 9.97 -13.34
CA GLN A 585 5.72 9.30 -13.55
C GLN A 585 4.67 10.22 -14.18
N THR A 586 4.59 11.48 -13.71
CA THR A 586 3.62 12.45 -14.21
C THR A 586 3.97 12.85 -15.64
N SER A 587 5.24 13.09 -15.93
CA SER A 587 5.72 13.36 -17.29
C SER A 587 5.39 12.22 -18.25
N GLY A 588 5.55 10.98 -17.78
CA GLY A 588 5.24 9.78 -18.56
C GLY A 588 3.75 9.59 -18.91
N ARG A 589 2.85 10.46 -18.41
CA ARG A 589 1.41 10.46 -18.79
C ARG A 589 1.14 11.16 -20.11
N ALA A 590 1.98 12.10 -20.53
CA ALA A 590 1.84 12.78 -21.80
C ALA A 590 2.23 11.89 -22.99
N GLY A 591 1.46 11.94 -24.07
CA GLY A 591 1.80 11.30 -25.33
C GLY A 591 1.79 9.76 -25.28
N ARG A 592 0.75 9.17 -24.74
CA ARG A 592 0.53 7.71 -24.79
C ARG A 592 -0.27 7.25 -26.02
N GLY A 593 -0.83 8.20 -26.76
CA GLY A 593 -1.43 7.98 -28.07
C GLY A 593 -0.42 8.15 -29.20
N ASP A 594 -0.91 8.48 -30.39
CA ASP A 594 -0.09 8.67 -31.60
C ASP A 594 0.67 10.01 -31.62
N LYS A 595 0.40 10.91 -30.68
CA LYS A 595 0.99 12.26 -30.60
C LYS A 595 2.12 12.32 -29.57
N VAL A 596 3.20 13.04 -29.88
CA VAL A 596 4.29 13.29 -28.93
C VAL A 596 3.79 14.19 -27.80
N GLY A 597 4.03 13.77 -26.57
CA GLY A 597 3.63 14.54 -25.39
C GLY A 597 4.52 15.75 -25.13
N SER A 598 3.93 16.81 -24.55
CA SER A 598 4.64 18.00 -24.08
C SER A 598 4.45 18.19 -22.58
N VAL A 599 5.52 18.50 -21.86
CA VAL A 599 5.50 18.67 -20.39
C VAL A 599 6.16 19.98 -20.01
N VAL A 600 5.54 20.74 -19.12
CA VAL A 600 6.14 21.93 -18.51
C VAL A 600 6.24 21.71 -17.00
N ILE A 601 7.47 21.81 -16.46
CA ILE A 601 7.77 21.74 -15.04
C ILE A 601 8.15 23.13 -14.55
N GLN A 602 7.33 23.73 -13.70
CA GLN A 602 7.61 25.00 -13.04
C GLN A 602 8.33 24.78 -11.71
N THR A 603 9.42 25.46 -11.49
CA THR A 603 10.22 25.35 -10.26
C THR A 603 10.98 26.64 -9.96
N TYR A 604 11.30 26.86 -8.69
CA TYR A 604 12.24 27.89 -8.24
C TYR A 604 13.68 27.37 -8.12
N ASN A 605 13.87 26.04 -8.30
CA ASN A 605 15.18 25.41 -8.23
C ASN A 605 15.51 24.56 -9.47
N PRO A 606 15.63 25.20 -10.67
CA PRO A 606 15.82 24.50 -11.95
C PRO A 606 17.11 23.69 -12.05
N LEU A 607 18.11 23.98 -11.19
CA LEU A 607 19.39 23.29 -11.17
C LEU A 607 19.42 22.08 -10.22
N ASN A 608 18.31 21.79 -9.52
CA ASN A 608 18.24 20.60 -8.68
C ASN A 608 18.37 19.32 -9.52
N TYR A 609 19.27 18.41 -9.11
CA TYR A 609 19.57 17.20 -9.87
C TYR A 609 18.35 16.30 -10.08
N ALA A 610 17.44 16.18 -9.09
CA ALA A 610 16.22 15.38 -9.25
C ALA A 610 15.32 15.93 -10.37
N ILE A 611 15.23 17.26 -10.53
CA ILE A 611 14.45 17.90 -11.60
C ILE A 611 15.18 17.73 -12.95
N ILE A 612 16.50 17.97 -12.99
CA ILE A 612 17.28 17.83 -14.24
C ILE A 612 17.21 16.40 -14.76
N LYS A 613 17.42 15.42 -13.88
CA LYS A 613 17.38 14.01 -14.26
C LYS A 613 15.96 13.54 -14.64
N SER A 614 14.91 14.05 -13.98
CA SER A 614 13.53 13.73 -14.37
C SER A 614 13.16 14.25 -15.75
N LYS A 615 13.72 15.39 -16.19
CA LYS A 615 13.55 15.91 -17.56
C LYS A 615 14.02 14.91 -18.60
N ALA A 616 15.15 14.26 -18.35
CA ALA A 616 15.77 13.28 -19.25
C ALA A 616 15.26 11.85 -19.02
N HIS A 617 14.38 11.62 -18.04
CA HIS A 617 14.03 10.28 -17.54
C HIS A 617 15.25 9.42 -17.18
N ASP A 618 16.34 10.09 -16.74
CA ASP A 618 17.64 9.50 -16.42
C ASP A 618 17.64 8.97 -14.97
N TYR A 619 17.08 7.79 -14.76
CA TYR A 619 17.07 7.15 -13.45
C TYR A 619 18.49 6.82 -12.97
N LEU A 620 19.36 6.32 -13.85
CA LEU A 620 20.73 5.95 -13.48
C LEU A 620 21.55 7.16 -13.03
N GLY A 621 21.45 8.26 -13.77
CA GLY A 621 22.10 9.51 -13.39
C GLY A 621 21.56 10.05 -12.05
N PHE A 622 20.26 9.93 -11.80
CA PHE A 622 19.65 10.29 -10.52
C PHE A 622 20.18 9.39 -9.39
N TYR A 623 20.13 8.07 -9.58
CA TYR A 623 20.62 7.11 -8.60
C TYR A 623 22.08 7.37 -8.20
N ASN A 624 22.96 7.60 -9.18
CA ASN A 624 24.37 7.82 -8.93
C ASN A 624 24.65 9.07 -8.08
N GLU A 625 23.88 10.13 -8.22
CA GLU A 625 24.00 11.32 -7.38
C GLU A 625 23.36 11.09 -5.99
N GLU A 626 22.15 10.54 -5.95
CA GLU A 626 21.43 10.30 -4.70
C GLU A 626 22.15 9.33 -3.76
N ILE A 627 22.73 8.24 -4.29
CA ILE A 627 23.38 7.23 -3.47
C ILE A 627 24.64 7.76 -2.75
N VAL A 628 25.36 8.70 -3.38
CA VAL A 628 26.51 9.37 -2.77
C VAL A 628 26.04 10.23 -1.60
N ASN A 629 25.03 11.07 -1.82
CA ASN A 629 24.45 11.91 -0.77
C ASN A 629 23.99 11.09 0.43
N ARG A 630 23.32 9.95 0.17
CA ARG A 630 22.86 9.05 1.26
C ARG A 630 24.01 8.43 2.03
N LYS A 631 25.09 8.08 1.36
CA LYS A 631 26.27 7.53 2.00
C LYS A 631 26.93 8.57 2.90
N ASP A 632 27.12 9.78 2.41
CA ASP A 632 27.79 10.85 3.14
C ASP A 632 26.99 11.31 4.36
N LEU A 633 25.67 11.32 4.25
CA LEU A 633 24.76 11.71 5.33
C LEU A 633 24.31 10.55 6.24
N GLY A 634 24.72 9.31 5.94
CA GLY A 634 24.35 8.13 6.72
C GLY A 634 22.86 7.83 6.68
N TYR A 635 22.25 7.85 5.48
CA TYR A 635 20.86 7.48 5.25
C TYR A 635 20.73 6.07 4.64
N PRO A 636 19.53 5.46 4.67
CA PRO A 636 19.30 4.18 3.98
C PRO A 636 19.68 4.24 2.49
N PRO A 637 20.37 3.24 1.93
CA PRO A 637 20.57 1.88 2.45
C PRO A 637 21.79 1.66 3.37
N PHE A 638 22.56 2.69 3.70
CA PHE A 638 23.81 2.53 4.47
C PHE A 638 23.59 2.45 5.98
N ARG A 639 22.55 3.11 6.49
CA ARG A 639 22.12 3.02 7.89
C ARG A 639 20.63 2.76 7.98
N GLU A 640 20.24 1.91 8.90
CA GLU A 640 18.85 1.71 9.33
C GLU A 640 18.40 2.83 10.25
N MET A 641 17.10 3.05 10.35
CA MET A 641 16.52 4.11 11.17
C MET A 641 15.34 3.59 12.00
N ILE A 642 15.27 4.01 13.27
CA ILE A 642 14.11 3.81 14.14
C ILE A 642 13.70 5.17 14.67
N TYR A 643 12.44 5.54 14.45
CA TYR A 643 11.86 6.77 14.96
C TYR A 643 10.84 6.45 16.07
N MET A 644 11.02 7.04 17.23
CA MET A 644 10.14 6.87 18.37
C MET A 644 9.44 8.18 18.72
N VAL A 645 8.18 8.10 19.13
CA VAL A 645 7.43 9.26 19.65
C VAL A 645 6.79 8.87 20.96
N ILE A 646 7.16 9.59 22.01
CA ILE A 646 6.58 9.49 23.33
C ILE A 646 5.46 10.54 23.46
N ARG A 647 4.29 10.10 23.93
CA ARG A 647 3.12 10.95 24.10
C ARG A 647 2.65 10.90 25.55
N HIS A 648 2.48 12.06 26.20
CA HIS A 648 1.97 12.14 27.56
C HIS A 648 1.17 13.43 27.76
N ALA A 649 0.17 13.41 28.67
CA ALA A 649 -0.66 14.57 28.97
C ALA A 649 0.12 15.69 29.70
N LYS A 650 1.16 15.33 30.44
CA LYS A 650 2.06 16.27 31.15
C LYS A 650 3.41 16.31 30.40
N GLU A 651 3.90 17.52 30.13
CA GLU A 651 5.15 17.75 29.41
C GLU A 651 6.34 17.17 30.17
N GLU A 652 6.49 17.49 31.44
CA GLU A 652 7.56 17.00 32.32
C GLU A 652 7.68 15.47 32.35
N MET A 653 6.54 14.77 32.27
CA MET A 653 6.52 13.31 32.23
C MET A 653 6.96 12.78 30.88
N ALA A 654 6.56 13.45 29.78
CA ALA A 654 7.04 13.10 28.45
C ALA A 654 8.56 13.26 28.34
N GLU A 655 9.11 14.35 28.89
CA GLU A 655 10.56 14.61 28.97
C GLU A 655 11.29 13.54 29.79
N SER A 656 10.81 13.29 31.02
CA SER A 656 11.42 12.30 31.91
C SER A 656 11.45 10.89 31.30
N ILE A 657 10.34 10.45 30.69
CA ILE A 657 10.27 9.12 30.02
C ILE A 657 11.21 9.08 28.83
N SER A 658 11.21 10.13 28.01
CA SER A 658 12.04 10.19 26.81
C SER A 658 13.51 10.18 27.16
N GLN A 659 13.94 10.98 28.17
CA GLN A 659 15.32 11.01 28.61
C GLN A 659 15.75 9.64 29.16
N LYS A 660 14.90 8.98 29.95
CA LYS A 660 15.18 7.64 30.48
C LYS A 660 15.38 6.62 29.37
N ILE A 661 14.61 6.72 28.27
CA ILE A 661 14.79 5.83 27.08
C ILE A 661 16.13 6.11 26.42
N VAL A 662 16.50 7.38 26.23
CA VAL A 662 17.80 7.75 25.63
C VAL A 662 18.95 7.24 26.48
N ASP A 663 18.94 7.51 27.79
CA ASP A 663 19.98 7.09 28.72
C ASP A 663 20.15 5.57 28.75
N ASP A 664 19.04 4.82 28.71
CA ASP A 664 19.04 3.35 28.66
C ASP A 664 19.66 2.83 27.37
N LEU A 665 19.24 3.39 26.20
CA LEU A 665 19.76 3.00 24.91
C LEU A 665 21.24 3.39 24.73
N GLU A 666 21.64 4.57 25.16
CA GLU A 666 23.05 4.99 25.11
C GLU A 666 23.92 4.11 26.02
N THR A 667 23.43 3.73 27.20
CA THR A 667 24.16 2.85 28.11
C THR A 667 24.43 1.48 27.51
N ASN A 668 23.45 0.92 26.78
CA ASN A 668 23.53 -0.44 26.24
C ASN A 668 24.14 -0.51 24.82
N PHE A 669 24.06 0.59 24.03
CA PHE A 669 24.41 0.57 22.60
C PHE A 669 25.36 1.70 22.18
N LYS A 670 26.08 2.35 23.10
CA LYS A 670 27.02 3.38 22.77
C LYS A 670 28.16 2.83 21.90
N SER A 671 28.12 3.12 20.60
CA SER A 671 29.15 2.73 19.65
C SER A 671 29.23 3.75 18.51
N PRO A 672 30.37 3.88 17.80
CA PRO A 672 30.47 4.75 16.63
C PRO A 672 29.52 4.37 15.48
N SER A 673 28.99 3.14 15.47
CA SER A 673 28.07 2.64 14.44
C SER A 673 26.59 2.88 14.77
N ILE A 674 26.24 3.32 15.99
CA ILE A 674 24.87 3.54 16.44
C ILE A 674 24.76 4.92 17.07
N ASP A 675 23.91 5.78 16.52
CA ASP A 675 23.59 7.11 17.03
C ASP A 675 22.19 7.10 17.66
N VAL A 676 22.05 7.58 18.90
CA VAL A 676 20.77 7.84 19.56
C VAL A 676 20.64 9.36 19.72
N ASN A 677 19.67 9.95 19.01
CA ASN A 677 19.46 11.39 18.99
C ASN A 677 18.11 11.72 19.63
N GLY A 678 18.09 12.61 20.60
CA GLY A 678 16.91 13.05 21.34
C GLY A 678 17.14 13.14 22.85
N PRO A 679 16.07 13.39 23.67
CA PRO A 679 14.71 13.63 23.23
C PRO A 679 14.52 15.01 22.61
N TYR A 680 13.68 15.10 21.57
CA TYR A 680 13.40 16.33 20.86
C TYR A 680 11.89 16.57 20.76
N GLU A 681 11.44 17.82 20.63
CA GLU A 681 10.04 18.09 20.31
C GLU A 681 9.67 17.45 18.96
N ALA A 682 8.60 16.65 18.91
CA ALA A 682 8.08 16.15 17.64
C ALA A 682 7.55 17.32 16.79
N GLY A 683 7.50 17.15 15.46
CA GLY A 683 7.09 18.18 14.50
C GLY A 683 5.83 18.98 14.85
N ILE A 684 4.94 18.42 15.66
CA ILE A 684 3.87 19.13 16.37
C ILE A 684 4.00 18.77 17.84
N LYS A 685 4.35 19.76 18.66
CA LYS A 685 4.59 19.60 20.09
C LYS A 685 3.43 18.99 20.86
N LYS A 686 2.18 19.36 20.51
CA LYS A 686 0.98 18.92 21.22
C LYS A 686 -0.16 18.57 20.26
N ILE A 687 -0.72 17.37 20.37
CA ILE A 687 -1.90 16.93 19.61
C ILE A 687 -2.90 16.28 20.56
N ARG A 688 -4.17 16.70 20.53
CA ARG A 688 -5.25 16.19 21.39
C ARG A 688 -4.84 16.13 22.85
N ASP A 689 -4.31 17.24 23.34
CA ASP A 689 -3.83 17.44 24.71
C ASP A 689 -2.68 16.53 25.16
N MET A 690 -2.01 15.85 24.22
CA MET A 690 -0.82 15.04 24.49
C MET A 690 0.43 15.75 23.98
N TYR A 691 1.39 16.02 24.85
CA TYR A 691 2.74 16.46 24.50
C TYR A 691 3.49 15.33 23.81
N ARG A 692 4.36 15.68 22.87
CA ARG A 692 5.03 14.72 22.00
C ARG A 692 6.53 15.02 21.93
N LEU A 693 7.33 14.03 22.29
CA LEU A 693 8.78 14.06 22.13
C LEU A 693 9.23 12.91 21.23
N SER A 694 10.26 13.14 20.47
CA SER A 694 10.81 12.18 19.50
C SER A 694 12.23 11.79 19.84
N ILE A 695 12.57 10.54 19.48
CA ILE A 695 13.92 10.00 19.56
C ILE A 695 14.20 9.35 18.19
N MET A 696 15.37 9.63 17.62
CA MET A 696 15.85 9.03 16.36
C MET A 696 17.05 8.16 16.65
N ILE A 697 16.97 6.88 16.28
CA ILE A 697 18.08 5.93 16.34
C ILE A 697 18.53 5.63 14.93
N ARG A 698 19.84 5.71 14.66
CA ARG A 698 20.42 5.37 13.36
C ARG A 698 21.60 4.42 13.57
N GLY A 699 21.74 3.43 12.70
CA GLY A 699 22.85 2.49 12.79
C GLY A 699 23.01 1.63 11.54
N GLU A 700 24.21 1.07 11.34
CA GLU A 700 24.47 0.16 10.21
C GLU A 700 23.65 -1.14 10.30
N ASN A 701 23.41 -1.59 11.51
CA ASN A 701 22.53 -2.71 11.84
C ASN A 701 21.88 -2.44 13.20
N LEU A 702 20.55 -2.44 13.24
CA LEU A 702 19.77 -2.17 14.44
C LEU A 702 19.05 -3.42 15.00
N ASP A 703 19.38 -4.64 14.55
CA ASP A 703 18.69 -5.85 15.00
C ASP A 703 18.85 -6.09 16.52
N ALA A 704 20.06 -5.89 17.05
CA ALA A 704 20.29 -5.97 18.50
C ALA A 704 19.51 -4.90 19.28
N VAL A 705 19.38 -3.70 18.73
CA VAL A 705 18.58 -2.61 19.32
C VAL A 705 17.10 -2.96 19.30
N LYS A 706 16.59 -3.50 18.18
CA LYS A 706 15.20 -3.95 18.06
C LYS A 706 14.89 -5.07 19.07
N ASP A 707 15.77 -6.07 19.17
CA ASP A 707 15.60 -7.16 20.13
C ASP A 707 15.64 -6.67 21.57
N TYR A 708 16.51 -5.74 21.90
CA TYR A 708 16.56 -5.13 23.23
C TYR A 708 15.28 -4.36 23.55
N ILE A 709 14.85 -3.48 22.65
CA ILE A 709 13.61 -2.71 22.82
C ILE A 709 12.43 -3.66 23.04
N TYR A 710 12.28 -4.68 22.20
CA TYR A 710 11.18 -5.65 22.27
C TYR A 710 11.10 -6.40 23.61
N ASN A 711 12.26 -6.70 24.22
CA ASN A 711 12.35 -7.47 25.46
C ASN A 711 12.44 -6.62 26.72
N SER A 712 12.63 -5.29 26.60
CA SER A 712 12.81 -4.35 27.73
C SER A 712 11.51 -3.68 28.13
N TRP A 713 11.58 -2.86 29.19
CA TRP A 713 10.51 -2.01 29.66
C TRP A 713 10.07 -0.96 28.64
N ILE A 714 10.98 -0.58 27.71
CA ILE A 714 10.73 0.40 26.67
C ILE A 714 9.54 -0.02 25.82
N PHE A 715 9.48 -1.29 25.40
CA PHE A 715 8.38 -1.78 24.56
C PHE A 715 7.00 -1.60 25.19
N THR A 716 6.89 -1.83 26.49
CA THR A 716 5.62 -1.77 27.23
C THR A 716 5.26 -0.37 27.71
N GLN A 717 6.15 0.62 27.46
CA GLN A 717 5.92 2.01 27.85
C GLN A 717 4.64 2.55 27.19
N GLU A 718 3.74 3.04 28.04
CA GLU A 718 2.49 3.66 27.59
C GLU A 718 2.78 4.97 26.84
N GLY A 719 2.00 5.23 25.78
CA GLY A 719 2.18 6.42 24.95
C GLY A 719 3.32 6.35 23.94
N LEU A 720 4.16 5.31 23.97
CA LEU A 720 5.25 5.12 23.01
C LEU A 720 4.73 4.59 21.66
N LEU A 721 5.05 5.32 20.61
CA LEU A 721 4.94 4.90 19.20
C LEU A 721 6.33 4.62 18.65
N ILE A 722 6.47 3.53 17.91
CA ILE A 722 7.73 3.16 17.27
C ILE A 722 7.51 3.01 15.77
N ASP A 723 8.44 3.53 14.98
CA ASP A 723 8.46 3.44 13.53
C ASP A 723 9.84 2.96 13.08
N VAL A 724 9.91 1.74 12.61
CA VAL A 724 11.12 1.15 12.03
C VAL A 724 11.10 1.43 10.53
N ASP A 725 12.22 1.85 9.97
CA ASP A 725 12.35 2.33 8.60
C ASP A 725 11.32 3.45 8.28
N PRO A 726 11.39 4.60 8.97
CA PRO A 726 10.52 5.74 8.68
C PRO A 726 10.79 6.27 7.27
N ILE A 727 9.73 6.68 6.58
CA ILE A 727 9.78 7.20 5.20
C ILE A 727 9.46 8.68 5.14
#